data_c4036c7720f6e73761e2dd7cf11f045c
#
_entry.id   c4036c7720f6e73761e2dd7cf11f045c
#
_cell.length_a   1.000
_cell.length_b   1.000
_cell.length_c   1.000
_cell.angle_alpha   90.00
_cell.angle_beta   90.00
_cell.angle_gamma   90.00
#
_symmetry.space_group_name_H-M   'P 1'
#
loop_
_entity.id
_entity.type
_entity.pdbx_description
1 polymer ?
#
loop_
_entity_poly.entity_id
_entity_poly.type
_entity_poly.pdbx_seq_one_letter_code
_entity_poly.pdbx_strand_id
1 'polypeptide(L)'
;VLVAVATMRLCPLVRAQPLCRTRTVRTGKVFNVIQKVDGDILRSSSTRIYLIKHPCKENIALYLGKQLFFTRDNFESSLLPFAIPTSLQVGVPQVTSAHFIGSSLLLVVNQKVYIYNYEDSSWNVSLGIKHPVSHISGDTCCYVETIFCVNIGNLIFAYLHGDQISHTNIYISTTGGYSFKKYTHEKQEELLGVLGGIYHLHSVSEVGLLVIDGEKAMLKYSYHPLNRSFGLAFDYNGTLDILISPGQRGVLILWSERTLLFSHNSGQLFDSVWVYDGPYDIYPSVFESGITIHNVAANENELAVLTKDDRLYYGSLGVLSSSIIKFPDQPIWSEEAAMVFLETGMLKILTPLPDTAFQAFDFQKCLVNIQEILMNPDLQIAKCKIEFLDGEFVGKMHTIDMHSKLELSANLIPRPGTSLIPLVMVSNPHSLGLQAYYYENGNTLDGNVQYKLDIYLKQQQHWGRTDPDFTSSLKRATISSLTVDVANKEISCVDIKPLSTLISVGCDLDKKIVVQNKITACAKGILDPVALQDNYTYIIEKESYDPKFQGQKATKDLVVHYSYQQLGCPGLIYYDTPWKPVVELWQGDIFQELVEAEYVLLEVNGLFTYTYALTAAEAHCRSQPQNWSTVMKDSGAPFSWNRENYVSCHDPENTAPLQWPNVKYQILGGQTKNALAFDQRNGIYTFFISIVDPYYSYCHLETVFSIYVHGAYPQPMVNQEMGVVGIMVAILLCVWLIYIIPKMFETEKGQRIKRFGAKLCGRCTRLCRC
;
A
#
# COMPACT_ATOMS: atom_id res chain seq x y z
N VAL A 1 -11.09 79.32 18.87
CA VAL A 1 -11.69 78.75 17.64
C VAL A 1 -10.62 78.44 16.58
N LEU A 2 -9.51 79.16 16.53
CA LEU A 2 -8.43 78.92 15.56
C LEU A 2 -7.42 77.84 15.95
N VAL A 3 -7.39 77.38 17.19
CA VAL A 3 -6.52 76.30 17.68
C VAL A 3 -7.20 74.93 17.51
N ALA A 4 -8.53 74.87 17.42
CA ALA A 4 -9.27 73.59 17.23
C ALA A 4 -9.32 73.12 15.77
N VAL A 5 -8.99 73.98 14.80
CA VAL A 5 -9.00 73.61 13.38
C VAL A 5 -7.63 73.10 12.89
N ALA A 6 -6.55 73.39 13.64
CA ALA A 6 -5.21 72.92 13.29
C ALA A 6 -4.89 71.47 13.77
N THR A 7 -5.68 70.97 14.72
CA THR A 7 -5.47 69.61 15.24
C THR A 7 -6.27 68.52 14.50
N MET A 8 -7.14 68.89 13.58
CA MET A 8 -7.89 67.91 12.76
C MET A 8 -7.21 67.51 11.42
N ARG A 9 -6.00 67.94 11.17
CA ARG A 9 -5.28 67.60 9.90
C ARG A 9 -4.02 66.77 10.06
N LEU A 10 -3.85 66.10 11.18
CA LEU A 10 -2.78 65.13 11.39
C LEU A 10 -3.35 63.79 11.91
N CYS A 11 -4.41 63.29 11.28
CA CYS A 11 -4.51 61.84 11.18
C CYS A 11 -3.36 61.41 10.29
N PRO A 12 -2.41 60.60 10.78
CA PRO A 12 -1.50 59.96 9.90
C PRO A 12 -2.33 59.12 8.92
N LEU A 13 -2.23 59.42 7.64
CA LEU A 13 -2.59 58.46 6.61
C LEU A 13 -1.89 57.17 7.03
N VAL A 14 -2.63 56.25 7.65
CA VAL A 14 -2.20 54.87 7.82
C VAL A 14 -1.98 54.40 6.36
N ARG A 15 -0.73 54.52 5.91
CA ARG A 15 -0.36 53.87 4.66
C ARG A 15 -0.74 52.42 4.84
N ALA A 16 -1.78 51.99 4.13
CA ALA A 16 -2.12 50.59 4.04
C ALA A 16 -0.81 49.85 3.78
N GLN A 17 -0.44 48.96 4.67
CA GLN A 17 0.78 48.18 4.48
C GLN A 17 0.61 47.40 3.16
N PRO A 18 1.63 47.37 2.31
CA PRO A 18 1.52 46.67 1.04
C PRO A 18 1.18 45.18 1.32
N LEU A 19 0.18 44.68 0.61
CA LEU A 19 -0.27 43.30 0.68
C LEU A 19 0.88 42.30 0.52
N CYS A 20 1.89 42.69 -0.25
CA CYS A 20 3.02 41.89 -0.58
C CYS A 20 4.32 42.64 -0.22
N ARG A 21 5.16 42.01 0.58
CA ARG A 21 6.52 42.43 0.83
C ARG A 21 7.42 41.85 -0.25
N THR A 22 7.67 42.60 -1.30
CA THR A 22 8.56 42.18 -2.38
C THR A 22 10.01 42.16 -1.92
N ARG A 23 10.69 41.03 -2.15
CA ARG A 23 12.13 40.92 -1.98
C ARG A 23 12.74 40.50 -3.30
N THR A 24 13.53 41.39 -3.92
CA THR A 24 14.33 41.05 -5.10
C THR A 24 15.56 40.27 -4.64
N VAL A 25 15.74 39.09 -5.12
CA VAL A 25 16.94 38.28 -4.90
C VAL A 25 17.81 38.42 -6.14
N ARG A 26 18.94 39.09 -5.97
CA ARG A 26 19.97 39.13 -6.99
C ARG A 26 20.93 37.97 -6.79
N THR A 27 21.09 37.17 -7.83
CA THR A 27 22.13 36.14 -7.84
C THR A 27 23.49 36.85 -7.89
N GLY A 28 24.46 36.45 -7.08
CA GLY A 28 25.82 37.02 -7.09
C GLY A 28 26.55 36.84 -8.42
N LYS A 29 25.98 36.12 -9.37
CA LYS A 29 26.40 36.00 -10.76
C LYS A 29 25.25 36.47 -11.64
N VAL A 30 25.39 37.66 -12.18
CA VAL A 30 24.52 38.15 -13.27
C VAL A 30 24.70 37.18 -14.44
N PHE A 31 23.63 36.50 -14.82
CA PHE A 31 23.67 35.56 -15.93
C PHE A 31 23.64 36.34 -17.23
N ASN A 32 24.79 36.46 -17.85
CA ASN A 32 24.87 37.06 -19.16
C ASN A 32 24.70 35.93 -20.20
N VAL A 33 23.78 36.07 -21.16
CA VAL A 33 23.50 35.07 -22.22
C VAL A 33 24.77 34.69 -23.03
N ILE A 34 25.84 35.48 -22.92
CA ILE A 34 27.13 35.19 -23.52
C ILE A 34 27.95 34.15 -22.76
N GLN A 35 27.64 33.85 -21.47
CA GLN A 35 28.27 32.75 -20.75
C GLN A 35 27.59 31.42 -21.15
N LYS A 36 28.33 30.63 -21.91
CA LYS A 36 27.87 29.27 -22.28
C LYS A 36 27.62 28.47 -21.01
N VAL A 37 26.37 28.13 -20.80
CA VAL A 37 26.00 27.03 -19.89
C VAL A 37 26.47 25.75 -20.58
N ASP A 38 27.17 24.88 -19.85
CA ASP A 38 27.53 23.55 -20.37
C ASP A 38 26.26 22.72 -20.55
N GLY A 39 25.75 22.65 -21.76
CA GLY A 39 24.55 21.90 -22.10
C GLY A 39 23.47 22.71 -22.81
N ASP A 40 22.38 22.03 -23.14
CA ASP A 40 21.21 22.61 -23.79
C ASP A 40 20.21 23.08 -22.71
N ILE A 41 19.83 24.38 -22.77
CA ILE A 41 18.91 24.96 -21.79
C ILE A 41 17.53 24.36 -21.94
N LEU A 42 17.00 23.81 -20.85
CA LEU A 42 15.67 23.26 -20.76
C LEU A 42 14.60 24.35 -20.81
N ARG A 43 13.52 24.06 -21.56
CA ARG A 43 12.37 24.96 -21.70
C ARG A 43 11.09 24.19 -21.46
N SER A 44 10.09 24.81 -20.84
CA SER A 44 8.77 24.20 -20.71
C SER A 44 8.06 24.19 -22.08
N SER A 45 7.38 23.10 -22.38
CA SER A 45 6.48 23.02 -23.53
C SER A 45 5.10 23.61 -23.21
N SER A 46 4.78 23.76 -21.92
CA SER A 46 3.50 24.32 -21.45
C SER A 46 3.55 25.84 -21.43
N THR A 47 2.43 26.46 -21.75
CA THR A 47 2.22 27.91 -21.53
C THR A 47 1.94 28.23 -20.05
N ARG A 48 1.62 27.21 -19.25
CA ARG A 48 1.41 27.33 -17.81
C ARG A 48 2.73 27.28 -17.07
N ILE A 49 2.82 28.02 -16.00
CA ILE A 49 3.99 28.14 -15.16
C ILE A 49 3.76 27.36 -13.88
N TYR A 50 4.73 26.58 -13.49
CA TYR A 50 4.67 25.76 -12.29
C TYR A 50 5.90 25.96 -11.42
N LEU A 51 5.70 25.94 -10.13
CA LEU A 51 6.77 25.78 -9.16
C LEU A 51 6.57 24.42 -8.47
N ILE A 52 7.44 23.47 -8.81
CA ILE A 52 7.43 22.15 -8.21
C ILE A 52 8.43 22.18 -7.06
N LYS A 53 7.92 22.05 -5.84
CA LYS A 53 8.74 22.00 -4.64
C LYS A 53 9.05 20.54 -4.32
N HIS A 54 10.26 20.28 -3.81
CA HIS A 54 10.59 18.96 -3.27
C HIS A 54 9.72 18.67 -2.06
N PRO A 55 9.06 17.49 -1.99
CA PRO A 55 8.11 17.20 -0.92
C PRO A 55 8.75 17.20 0.49
N CYS A 56 10.03 16.84 0.60
CA CYS A 56 10.74 16.66 1.87
C CYS A 56 11.82 17.70 2.15
N LYS A 57 12.23 18.50 1.19
CA LYS A 57 13.34 19.46 1.35
C LYS A 57 12.87 20.83 0.89
N GLU A 58 12.62 21.72 1.83
CA GLU A 58 12.11 23.07 1.54
C GLU A 58 12.99 23.89 0.58
N ASN A 59 14.30 23.65 0.61
CA ASN A 59 15.26 24.41 -0.16
C ASN A 59 15.34 24.01 -1.63
N ILE A 60 14.77 22.84 -1.98
CA ILE A 60 14.85 22.30 -3.33
C ILE A 60 13.55 22.55 -4.08
N ALA A 61 13.66 23.20 -5.21
CA ALA A 61 12.52 23.47 -6.08
C ALA A 61 12.94 23.56 -7.54
N LEU A 62 11.96 23.36 -8.42
CA LEU A 62 12.08 23.53 -9.86
C LEU A 62 11.02 24.52 -10.33
N TYR A 63 11.46 25.62 -10.95
CA TYR A 63 10.58 26.54 -11.66
C TYR A 63 10.49 26.11 -13.13
N LEU A 64 9.27 25.88 -13.59
CA LEU A 64 8.95 25.55 -14.99
C LEU A 64 8.28 26.75 -15.65
N GLY A 65 8.99 27.39 -16.54
CA GLY A 65 8.50 28.52 -17.33
C GLY A 65 9.17 28.55 -18.69
N LYS A 66 9.26 29.74 -19.32
CA LYS A 66 9.97 29.91 -20.59
C LYS A 66 11.39 29.35 -20.55
N GLN A 67 12.02 29.39 -19.38
CA GLN A 67 13.24 28.67 -19.03
C GLN A 67 13.04 27.97 -17.72
N LEU A 68 13.70 26.83 -17.52
CA LEU A 68 13.67 26.10 -16.26
C LEU A 68 14.81 26.58 -15.36
N PHE A 69 14.49 26.75 -14.08
CA PHE A 69 15.45 27.07 -13.04
C PHE A 69 15.34 26.05 -11.92
N PHE A 70 16.47 25.43 -11.62
CA PHE A 70 16.57 24.49 -10.51
C PHE A 70 17.32 25.14 -9.34
N THR A 71 16.84 24.98 -8.13
CA THR A 71 17.45 25.54 -6.93
C THR A 71 17.68 24.50 -5.86
N ARG A 72 18.74 24.71 -5.06
CA ARG A 72 19.03 23.95 -3.83
C ARG A 72 18.97 24.81 -2.58
N ASP A 73 18.74 26.10 -2.73
CA ASP A 73 18.73 27.10 -1.66
C ASP A 73 17.54 28.04 -1.77
N ASN A 74 16.45 27.58 -2.37
CA ASN A 74 15.23 28.36 -2.50
C ASN A 74 15.38 29.64 -3.33
N PHE A 75 16.27 29.64 -4.33
CA PHE A 75 16.64 30.77 -5.18
C PHE A 75 17.29 31.95 -4.42
N GLU A 76 18.13 31.68 -3.40
CA GLU A 76 18.77 32.71 -2.61
C GLU A 76 20.17 33.09 -3.13
N SER A 77 20.97 32.13 -3.61
CA SER A 77 22.40 32.39 -3.94
C SER A 77 22.72 32.44 -5.42
N SER A 78 22.08 31.65 -6.25
CA SER A 78 22.39 31.57 -7.67
C SER A 78 21.19 31.24 -8.53
N LEU A 79 21.04 31.94 -9.63
CA LEU A 79 20.03 31.69 -10.64
C LEU A 79 20.72 31.35 -11.96
N LEU A 80 20.80 30.06 -12.24
CA LEU A 80 21.32 29.55 -13.51
C LEU A 80 20.21 28.79 -14.24
N PRO A 81 20.03 29.00 -15.54
CA PRO A 81 19.15 28.17 -16.34
C PRO A 81 19.52 26.69 -16.20
N PHE A 82 18.53 25.84 -16.02
CA PHE A 82 18.76 24.43 -15.90
C PHE A 82 19.00 23.83 -17.28
N ALA A 83 20.11 23.12 -17.44
CA ALA A 83 20.56 22.60 -18.73
C ALA A 83 20.81 21.09 -18.67
N ILE A 84 20.57 20.44 -19.79
CA ILE A 84 20.87 19.02 -19.99
C ILE A 84 22.18 18.88 -20.78
N PRO A 85 23.09 17.96 -20.43
CA PRO A 85 24.35 17.78 -21.13
C PRO A 85 24.17 17.47 -22.61
N THR A 86 24.95 18.11 -23.46
CA THR A 86 24.97 17.89 -24.94
C THR A 86 25.33 16.45 -25.30
N SER A 87 26.04 15.72 -24.41
CA SER A 87 26.37 14.32 -24.57
C SER A 87 25.14 13.40 -24.73
N LEU A 88 23.99 13.82 -24.22
CA LEU A 88 22.72 13.09 -24.32
C LEU A 88 21.99 13.30 -25.65
N GLN A 89 22.48 14.21 -26.50
CA GLN A 89 21.97 14.45 -27.86
C GLN A 89 20.46 14.68 -27.96
N VAL A 90 19.91 15.48 -27.04
CA VAL A 90 18.45 15.69 -26.94
C VAL A 90 17.92 16.66 -28.01
N GLY A 91 18.77 17.52 -28.57
CA GLY A 91 18.39 18.59 -29.48
C GLY A 91 17.85 19.81 -28.74
N VAL A 92 16.75 20.40 -29.23
CA VAL A 92 16.07 21.47 -28.49
C VAL A 92 15.22 20.84 -27.37
N PRO A 93 15.63 20.93 -26.09
CA PRO A 93 14.97 20.19 -25.02
C PRO A 93 13.69 20.90 -24.56
N GLN A 94 12.56 20.24 -24.74
CA GLN A 94 11.26 20.70 -24.25
C GLN A 94 10.78 19.78 -23.14
N VAL A 95 10.55 20.33 -21.97
CA VAL A 95 10.06 19.62 -20.78
C VAL A 95 8.54 19.71 -20.72
N THR A 96 7.89 18.56 -20.63
CA THR A 96 6.44 18.47 -20.50
C THR A 96 5.98 18.18 -19.07
N SER A 97 6.79 17.47 -18.29
CA SER A 97 6.46 17.10 -16.92
C SER A 97 7.72 16.88 -16.10
N ALA A 98 7.63 17.12 -14.80
CA ALA A 98 8.72 16.91 -13.85
C ALA A 98 8.18 16.37 -12.52
N HIS A 99 8.97 15.55 -11.83
CA HIS A 99 8.59 14.95 -10.54
C HIS A 99 9.84 14.70 -9.67
N PHE A 100 9.78 15.06 -8.39
CA PHE A 100 10.85 14.75 -7.42
C PHE A 100 10.65 13.41 -6.78
N ILE A 101 11.72 12.63 -6.67
CA ILE A 101 11.73 11.36 -5.94
C ILE A 101 13.07 11.15 -5.23
N GLY A 102 13.06 11.04 -3.92
CA GLY A 102 14.28 10.88 -3.13
C GLY A 102 15.33 11.95 -3.44
N SER A 103 16.51 11.58 -3.90
CA SER A 103 17.60 12.47 -4.33
C SER A 103 17.58 12.78 -5.83
N SER A 104 16.52 12.41 -6.54
CA SER A 104 16.44 12.53 -7.99
C SER A 104 15.28 13.40 -8.43
N LEU A 105 15.49 14.09 -9.53
CA LEU A 105 14.48 14.82 -10.28
C LEU A 105 14.25 14.09 -11.61
N LEU A 106 13.04 13.64 -11.84
CA LEU A 106 12.60 13.04 -13.09
C LEU A 106 12.05 14.12 -14.01
N LEU A 107 12.45 14.10 -15.26
CA LEU A 107 12.02 15.05 -16.28
C LEU A 107 11.58 14.30 -17.53
N VAL A 108 10.44 14.66 -18.07
CA VAL A 108 10.05 14.23 -19.42
C VAL A 108 10.53 15.28 -20.39
N VAL A 109 11.56 14.96 -21.17
CA VAL A 109 12.16 15.83 -22.19
C VAL A 109 12.00 15.18 -23.54
N ASN A 110 11.36 15.88 -24.48
CA ASN A 110 11.11 15.38 -25.84
C ASN A 110 10.55 13.95 -25.84
N GLN A 111 9.52 13.72 -25.00
CA GLN A 111 8.78 12.44 -24.88
C GLN A 111 9.60 11.26 -24.31
N LYS A 112 10.76 11.51 -23.71
CA LYS A 112 11.59 10.52 -23.01
C LYS A 112 11.80 10.95 -21.57
N VAL A 113 11.98 9.96 -20.67
CA VAL A 113 12.23 10.23 -19.25
C VAL A 113 13.72 10.27 -18.98
N TYR A 114 14.17 11.35 -18.37
CA TYR A 114 15.53 11.59 -17.90
C TYR A 114 15.53 11.75 -16.39
N ILE A 115 16.59 11.31 -15.75
CA ILE A 115 16.79 11.35 -14.31
C ILE A 115 17.99 12.25 -14.02
N TYR A 116 17.76 13.28 -13.24
CA TYR A 116 18.82 14.13 -12.72
C TYR A 116 18.99 13.84 -11.22
N ASN A 117 20.12 13.24 -10.85
CA ASN A 117 20.50 13.14 -9.45
C ASN A 117 21.13 14.46 -9.02
N TYR A 118 20.45 15.20 -8.16
CA TYR A 118 20.93 16.53 -7.75
C TYR A 118 22.01 16.48 -6.66
N GLU A 119 22.27 15.35 -6.02
CA GLU A 119 23.40 15.19 -5.09
C GLU A 119 24.72 15.10 -5.85
N ASP A 120 24.77 14.27 -6.87
CA ASP A 120 25.98 14.03 -7.68
C ASP A 120 26.04 14.90 -8.95
N SER A 121 24.98 15.65 -9.23
CA SER A 121 24.81 16.41 -10.48
C SER A 121 24.92 15.54 -11.73
N SER A 122 24.50 14.27 -11.64
CA SER A 122 24.60 13.29 -12.72
C SER A 122 23.27 13.13 -13.45
N TRP A 123 23.37 12.84 -14.76
CA TRP A 123 22.21 12.58 -15.61
C TRP A 123 22.18 11.14 -16.07
N ASN A 124 21.01 10.55 -16.02
CA ASN A 124 20.75 9.20 -16.51
C ASN A 124 19.50 9.18 -17.38
N VAL A 125 19.40 8.19 -18.25
CA VAL A 125 18.21 7.94 -19.09
C VAL A 125 17.45 6.75 -18.53
N SER A 126 16.15 6.88 -18.39
CA SER A 126 15.30 5.76 -17.98
C SER A 126 15.28 4.65 -19.03
N LEU A 127 15.20 3.42 -18.54
CA LEU A 127 15.13 2.22 -19.37
C LEU A 127 13.72 1.64 -19.40
N GLY A 128 13.39 0.90 -20.48
CA GLY A 128 12.15 0.11 -20.58
C GLY A 128 10.96 0.85 -21.21
N ILE A 129 11.03 2.15 -21.44
CA ILE A 129 9.98 2.91 -22.13
C ILE A 129 10.19 2.77 -23.65
N LYS A 130 9.21 2.17 -24.33
CA LYS A 130 9.29 1.91 -25.78
C LYS A 130 8.45 2.88 -26.62
N HIS A 131 7.47 3.53 -26.03
CA HIS A 131 6.56 4.47 -26.70
C HIS A 131 6.72 5.87 -26.09
N PRO A 132 6.36 6.92 -26.83
CA PRO A 132 6.46 8.29 -26.34
C PRO A 132 5.59 8.48 -25.10
N VAL A 133 6.10 9.26 -24.15
CA VAL A 133 5.40 9.66 -22.93
C VAL A 133 5.46 11.18 -22.79
N SER A 134 4.43 11.77 -22.19
CA SER A 134 4.36 13.22 -21.97
C SER A 134 4.36 13.60 -20.50
N HIS A 135 3.86 12.74 -19.64
CA HIS A 135 3.67 13.02 -18.22
C HIS A 135 4.21 11.89 -17.35
N ILE A 136 4.69 12.28 -16.19
CA ILE A 136 5.05 11.39 -15.08
C ILE A 136 4.28 11.81 -13.84
N SER A 137 3.86 10.81 -13.09
CA SER A 137 3.20 11.00 -11.80
C SER A 137 3.76 9.98 -10.82
N GLY A 138 3.94 10.35 -9.59
CA GLY A 138 4.51 9.48 -8.58
C GLY A 138 4.05 9.84 -7.18
N ASP A 139 4.61 9.13 -6.23
CA ASP A 139 4.40 9.37 -4.82
C ASP A 139 5.07 10.68 -4.39
N THR A 140 4.30 11.55 -3.72
CA THR A 140 4.78 12.82 -3.17
C THR A 140 4.91 12.78 -1.65
N CYS A 141 4.87 11.60 -1.06
CA CYS A 141 4.87 11.46 0.38
C CYS A 141 6.24 11.77 0.99
N CYS A 142 6.23 12.54 2.06
CA CYS A 142 7.40 12.85 2.87
C CYS A 142 7.19 12.58 4.35
N TYR A 143 8.21 12.07 4.98
CA TYR A 143 8.28 11.91 6.42
C TYR A 143 8.63 13.25 7.07
N VAL A 144 7.65 13.93 7.63
CA VAL A 144 7.88 15.04 8.57
C VAL A 144 7.21 14.67 9.87
N GLU A 145 7.98 14.46 10.89
CA GLU A 145 7.76 14.15 12.31
C GLU A 145 6.42 13.50 12.77
N THR A 146 5.32 13.71 12.06
CA THR A 146 3.97 13.23 12.45
C THR A 146 3.18 12.57 11.32
N ILE A 147 3.69 12.56 10.10
CA ILE A 147 2.99 12.00 8.95
C ILE A 147 3.64 10.68 8.56
N PHE A 148 2.93 9.59 8.81
CA PHE A 148 3.34 8.28 8.33
C PHE A 148 3.00 8.14 6.87
N CYS A 149 4.03 8.15 6.01
CA CYS A 149 3.88 7.64 4.68
C CYS A 149 3.99 6.13 4.72
N VAL A 150 2.92 5.45 4.44
CA VAL A 150 3.01 4.03 4.12
C VAL A 150 3.83 3.94 2.85
N ASN A 151 5.01 3.34 2.98
CA ASN A 151 5.94 3.20 1.88
C ASN A 151 5.38 2.19 0.86
N ILE A 152 4.55 2.69 -0.05
CA ILE A 152 4.00 1.91 -1.17
C ILE A 152 5.06 1.77 -2.28
N GLY A 153 6.32 2.00 -1.92
CA GLY A 153 7.49 1.85 -2.76
C GLY A 153 7.45 2.79 -3.97
N ASN A 154 8.35 3.68 -4.09
CA ASN A 154 8.78 4.53 -5.20
C ASN A 154 8.03 4.33 -6.54
N LEU A 155 6.68 4.25 -6.47
CA LEU A 155 5.81 4.00 -7.60
C LEU A 155 5.75 5.25 -8.47
N ILE A 156 6.16 5.11 -9.71
CA ILE A 156 6.10 6.19 -10.70
C ILE A 156 5.39 5.67 -11.94
N PHE A 157 4.44 6.45 -12.42
CA PHE A 157 3.76 6.20 -13.68
C PHE A 157 4.29 7.14 -14.75
N ALA A 158 4.47 6.63 -15.96
CA ALA A 158 4.76 7.42 -17.15
C ALA A 158 3.73 7.08 -18.23
N TYR A 159 3.12 8.11 -18.82
CA TYR A 159 2.01 7.96 -19.75
C TYR A 159 1.95 9.10 -20.76
N LEU A 160 1.16 8.92 -21.81
CA LEU A 160 0.86 9.95 -22.79
C LEU A 160 -0.47 10.60 -22.44
N HIS A 161 -0.44 11.88 -22.07
CA HIS A 161 -1.64 12.66 -21.79
C HIS A 161 -2.42 12.93 -23.07
N GLY A 162 -3.76 12.83 -23.00
CA GLY A 162 -4.61 13.11 -24.13
C GLY A 162 -4.80 11.94 -25.11
N ASP A 163 -4.23 10.77 -24.82
CA ASP A 163 -4.39 9.59 -25.64
C ASP A 163 -5.64 8.77 -25.24
N GLN A 164 -6.20 8.02 -26.16
CA GLN A 164 -7.34 7.14 -25.91
C GLN A 164 -6.95 6.08 -24.88
N ILE A 165 -7.71 6.00 -23.78
CA ILE A 165 -7.36 5.12 -22.66
C ILE A 165 -7.31 3.64 -23.04
N SER A 166 -8.16 3.22 -24.00
CA SER A 166 -8.22 1.84 -24.50
C SER A 166 -6.92 1.35 -25.16
N HIS A 167 -6.14 2.26 -25.73
CA HIS A 167 -4.95 1.93 -26.52
C HIS A 167 -3.66 2.54 -25.95
N THR A 168 -3.75 3.41 -24.97
CA THR A 168 -2.59 4.11 -24.41
C THR A 168 -1.63 3.17 -23.70
N ASN A 169 -0.34 3.46 -23.81
CA ASN A 169 0.69 2.71 -23.09
C ASN A 169 1.00 3.42 -21.77
N ILE A 170 0.66 2.75 -20.68
CA ILE A 170 1.00 3.18 -19.33
C ILE A 170 2.22 2.39 -18.88
N TYR A 171 3.18 3.06 -18.30
CA TYR A 171 4.39 2.46 -17.75
C TYR A 171 4.46 2.68 -16.25
N ILE A 172 4.96 1.68 -15.52
CA ILE A 172 5.15 1.74 -14.08
C ILE A 172 6.61 1.46 -13.73
N SER A 173 7.16 2.23 -12.82
CA SER A 173 8.47 2.02 -12.22
C SER A 173 8.33 1.80 -10.71
N THR A 174 9.04 0.80 -10.21
CA THR A 174 9.23 0.54 -8.77
C THR A 174 10.68 0.81 -8.34
N THR A 175 11.51 1.32 -9.26
CA THR A 175 12.94 1.54 -9.07
C THR A 175 13.31 3.03 -9.00
N GLY A 176 12.36 3.89 -8.64
CA GLY A 176 12.62 5.33 -8.60
C GLY A 176 12.80 5.97 -9.98
N GLY A 177 12.21 5.40 -11.04
CA GLY A 177 12.28 5.93 -12.40
C GLY A 177 13.44 5.39 -13.25
N TYR A 178 14.35 4.59 -12.70
CA TYR A 178 15.48 4.04 -13.47
C TYR A 178 15.05 3.00 -14.51
N SER A 179 14.05 2.19 -14.19
CA SER A 179 13.49 1.22 -15.12
C SER A 179 11.97 1.21 -15.07
N PHE A 180 11.35 1.13 -16.23
CA PHE A 180 9.91 1.07 -16.39
C PHE A 180 9.48 -0.24 -17.03
N LYS A 181 8.34 -0.75 -16.60
CA LYS A 181 7.64 -1.89 -17.20
C LYS A 181 6.30 -1.43 -17.73
N LYS A 182 5.83 -2.01 -18.82
CA LYS A 182 4.49 -1.74 -19.31
C LYS A 182 3.48 -2.22 -18.28
N TYR A 183 2.58 -1.35 -17.91
CA TYR A 183 1.45 -1.65 -17.04
C TYR A 183 0.28 -2.11 -17.90
N THR A 184 -0.11 -3.36 -17.79
CA THR A 184 -1.26 -3.92 -18.49
C THR A 184 -2.41 -4.02 -17.53
N HIS A 185 -3.51 -3.42 -17.90
CA HIS A 185 -4.74 -3.42 -17.12
C HIS A 185 -5.70 -4.46 -17.66
N GLU A 186 -6.32 -5.25 -16.79
CA GLU A 186 -7.44 -6.08 -17.19
C GLU A 186 -8.57 -5.18 -17.70
N LYS A 187 -9.09 -5.49 -18.90
CA LYS A 187 -10.19 -4.76 -19.54
C LYS A 187 -9.93 -3.28 -19.88
N GLN A 188 -8.68 -2.88 -20.03
CA GLN A 188 -8.35 -1.53 -20.51
C GLN A 188 -9.01 -1.21 -21.86
N GLU A 189 -9.16 -2.21 -22.72
CA GLU A 189 -9.78 -2.08 -24.06
C GLU A 189 -11.26 -1.74 -24.00
N GLU A 190 -11.94 -2.03 -22.88
CA GLU A 190 -13.37 -1.71 -22.67
C GLU A 190 -13.59 -0.26 -22.21
N LEU A 191 -12.53 0.47 -21.83
CA LEU A 191 -12.65 1.82 -21.32
C LEU A 191 -12.81 2.83 -22.44
N LEU A 192 -13.83 3.66 -22.34
CA LEU A 192 -14.08 4.79 -23.22
C LEU A 192 -13.48 6.05 -22.63
N GLY A 193 -13.01 6.95 -23.51
CA GLY A 193 -12.52 8.26 -23.14
C GLY A 193 -11.01 8.43 -23.28
N VAL A 194 -10.55 9.62 -22.94
CA VAL A 194 -9.17 10.08 -23.07
C VAL A 194 -8.52 10.15 -21.70
N LEU A 195 -7.26 9.75 -21.61
CA LEU A 195 -6.49 9.83 -20.37
C LEU A 195 -6.09 11.27 -20.06
N GLY A 196 -6.69 11.85 -19.03
CA GLY A 196 -6.40 13.20 -18.53
C GLY A 196 -5.33 13.22 -17.45
N GLY A 197 -4.96 12.08 -16.86
CA GLY A 197 -3.92 12.00 -15.85
C GLY A 197 -3.95 10.72 -15.03
N ILE A 198 -2.82 10.40 -14.43
CA ILE A 198 -2.67 9.31 -13.46
C ILE A 198 -2.13 9.91 -12.17
N TYR A 199 -2.76 9.61 -11.07
CA TYR A 199 -2.41 10.18 -9.76
C TYR A 199 -2.40 9.10 -8.70
N HIS A 200 -1.42 9.18 -7.81
CA HIS A 200 -1.37 8.31 -6.64
C HIS A 200 -2.10 8.97 -5.47
N LEU A 201 -3.14 8.31 -4.96
CA LEU A 201 -3.99 8.79 -3.89
C LEU A 201 -3.63 8.05 -2.59
N HIS A 202 -2.75 8.62 -1.79
CA HIS A 202 -2.28 8.00 -0.56
C HIS A 202 -3.39 7.72 0.45
N SER A 203 -4.37 8.61 0.53
CA SER A 203 -5.50 8.46 1.46
C SER A 203 -6.32 7.20 1.24
N VAL A 204 -6.31 6.64 0.04
CA VAL A 204 -7.00 5.39 -0.30
C VAL A 204 -6.04 4.28 -0.72
N SER A 205 -4.74 4.55 -0.69
CA SER A 205 -3.69 3.63 -1.18
C SER A 205 -3.92 3.14 -2.61
N GLU A 206 -4.55 3.98 -3.42
CA GLU A 206 -4.99 3.65 -4.78
C GLU A 206 -4.44 4.64 -5.80
N VAL A 207 -4.45 4.21 -7.04
CA VAL A 207 -4.09 5.05 -8.18
C VAL A 207 -5.37 5.54 -8.84
N GLY A 208 -5.54 6.85 -8.92
CA GLY A 208 -6.65 7.50 -9.61
C GLY A 208 -6.30 7.79 -11.06
N LEU A 209 -7.22 7.49 -11.97
CA LEU A 209 -7.15 7.85 -13.38
C LEU A 209 -8.19 8.92 -13.67
N LEU A 210 -7.74 10.08 -14.12
CA LEU A 210 -8.64 11.08 -14.66
C LEU A 210 -8.99 10.70 -16.10
N VAL A 211 -10.25 10.38 -16.33
CA VAL A 211 -10.78 9.99 -17.64
C VAL A 211 -11.72 11.08 -18.14
N ILE A 212 -11.50 11.50 -19.36
CA ILE A 212 -12.27 12.53 -20.03
C ILE A 212 -13.10 11.87 -21.14
N ASP A 213 -14.42 11.96 -21.06
CA ASP A 213 -15.35 11.42 -22.04
C ASP A 213 -16.30 12.54 -22.49
N GLY A 214 -16.07 13.06 -23.70
CA GLY A 214 -16.80 14.19 -24.24
C GLY A 214 -16.61 15.48 -23.42
N GLU A 215 -17.71 16.00 -22.87
CA GLU A 215 -17.72 17.22 -22.05
C GLU A 215 -17.62 16.92 -20.54
N LYS A 216 -17.52 15.66 -20.16
CA LYS A 216 -17.47 15.22 -18.76
C LYS A 216 -16.16 14.56 -18.43
N ALA A 217 -15.73 14.77 -17.22
CA ALA A 217 -14.58 14.09 -16.66
C ALA A 217 -14.99 13.29 -15.42
N MET A 218 -14.28 12.23 -15.12
CA MET A 218 -14.45 11.47 -13.89
C MET A 218 -13.12 10.88 -13.43
N LEU A 219 -12.99 10.67 -12.14
CA LEU A 219 -11.85 9.97 -11.56
C LEU A 219 -12.21 8.49 -11.40
N LYS A 220 -11.42 7.61 -12.02
CA LYS A 220 -11.54 6.16 -11.87
C LYS A 220 -10.38 5.61 -11.06
N TYR A 221 -10.66 4.66 -10.17
CA TYR A 221 -9.65 4.04 -9.33
C TYR A 221 -9.10 2.78 -9.97
N SER A 222 -7.78 2.58 -9.88
CA SER A 222 -7.07 1.51 -10.59
C SER A 222 -7.06 0.17 -9.88
N TYR A 223 -7.77 0.05 -8.77
CA TYR A 223 -7.72 -1.14 -7.96
C TYR A 223 -8.71 -2.19 -8.42
N HIS A 224 -8.52 -2.88 -9.54
CA HIS A 224 -9.31 -3.98 -10.08
C HIS A 224 -10.84 -3.79 -10.18
N PRO A 225 -11.37 -3.95 -11.34
CA PRO A 225 -10.89 -3.57 -12.65
C PRO A 225 -11.13 -2.09 -12.92
N LEU A 226 -10.33 -1.45 -13.76
CA LEU A 226 -10.44 -0.03 -14.16
C LEU A 226 -11.81 0.41 -14.70
N ASN A 227 -12.66 -0.52 -15.07
CA ASN A 227 -13.99 -0.23 -15.61
C ASN A 227 -14.99 0.17 -14.51
N ARG A 228 -14.67 0.02 -13.23
CA ARG A 228 -15.54 0.42 -12.13
C ARG A 228 -15.06 1.72 -11.54
N SER A 229 -15.92 2.69 -11.59
CA SER A 229 -15.68 4.04 -11.08
C SER A 229 -16.54 4.24 -9.85
N PHE A 230 -15.95 4.74 -8.76
CA PHE A 230 -16.71 5.26 -7.63
C PHE A 230 -16.93 6.76 -7.74
N GLY A 231 -16.20 7.44 -8.63
CA GLY A 231 -16.33 8.86 -8.87
C GLY A 231 -17.57 9.18 -9.73
N LEU A 232 -18.26 10.26 -9.36
CA LEU A 232 -19.31 10.82 -10.19
C LEU A 232 -18.70 11.65 -11.32
N ALA A 233 -19.36 11.65 -12.47
CA ALA A 233 -18.97 12.51 -13.57
C ALA A 233 -19.26 13.97 -13.25
N PHE A 234 -18.34 14.85 -13.59
CA PHE A 234 -18.42 16.29 -13.39
C PHE A 234 -18.14 17.06 -14.68
N ASP A 235 -18.69 18.26 -14.75
CA ASP A 235 -18.46 19.16 -15.89
C ASP A 235 -17.13 19.89 -15.73
N TYR A 236 -16.43 20.13 -16.83
CA TYR A 236 -15.16 20.83 -16.83
C TYR A 236 -15.01 21.70 -18.08
N ASN A 237 -14.09 22.64 -18.01
CA ASN A 237 -13.74 23.52 -19.13
C ASN A 237 -12.23 23.67 -19.23
N GLY A 238 -11.68 23.38 -20.40
CA GLY A 238 -10.25 23.47 -20.68
C GLY A 238 -9.45 22.23 -20.22
N THR A 239 -8.14 22.31 -20.27
CA THR A 239 -7.26 21.24 -19.79
C THR A 239 -7.14 21.31 -18.27
N LEU A 240 -7.52 20.20 -17.61
CA LEU A 240 -7.49 20.10 -16.15
C LEU A 240 -6.10 19.72 -15.66
N ASP A 241 -5.68 20.40 -14.60
CA ASP A 241 -4.56 20.00 -13.77
C ASP A 241 -5.04 19.55 -12.39
N ILE A 242 -4.39 18.58 -11.81
CA ILE A 242 -4.67 18.13 -10.46
C ILE A 242 -3.61 18.66 -9.51
N LEU A 243 -4.05 19.24 -8.41
CA LEU A 243 -3.26 19.56 -7.24
C LEU A 243 -3.72 18.67 -6.08
N ILE A 244 -2.80 17.86 -5.57
CA ILE A 244 -3.04 17.05 -4.38
C ILE A 244 -2.56 17.87 -3.18
N SER A 245 -3.46 18.10 -2.23
CA SER A 245 -3.10 18.79 -1.00
C SER A 245 -2.13 17.94 -0.18
N PRO A 246 -1.06 18.52 0.37
CA PRO A 246 -0.19 17.81 1.30
C PRO A 246 -0.99 17.27 2.50
N GLY A 247 -0.44 16.26 3.21
CA GLY A 247 -1.05 15.71 4.41
C GLY A 247 -1.96 14.51 4.19
N GLN A 248 -2.09 14.00 2.98
CA GLN A 248 -2.80 12.73 2.65
C GLN A 248 -4.27 12.67 3.10
N ARG A 249 -4.96 13.80 3.08
CA ARG A 249 -6.34 13.93 3.59
C ARG A 249 -7.42 13.59 2.57
N GLY A 250 -7.08 13.10 1.40
CA GLY A 250 -8.02 12.86 0.31
C GLY A 250 -8.52 14.13 -0.37
N VAL A 251 -7.84 15.26 -0.15
CA VAL A 251 -8.18 16.54 -0.75
C VAL A 251 -7.54 16.66 -2.11
N LEU A 252 -8.36 16.81 -3.14
CA LEU A 252 -7.96 17.04 -4.52
C LEU A 252 -8.53 18.34 -5.03
N ILE A 253 -7.72 19.11 -5.73
CA ILE A 253 -8.12 20.32 -6.41
C ILE A 253 -7.89 20.13 -7.90
N LEU A 254 -8.94 20.21 -8.67
CA LEU A 254 -8.89 20.23 -10.13
C LEU A 254 -9.04 21.65 -10.61
N TRP A 255 -8.15 22.11 -11.44
CA TRP A 255 -8.24 23.46 -11.95
C TRP A 255 -7.85 23.58 -13.43
N SER A 256 -8.45 24.55 -14.08
CA SER A 256 -8.08 25.03 -15.42
C SER A 256 -8.14 26.56 -15.43
N GLU A 257 -8.00 27.18 -16.57
CA GLU A 257 -8.15 28.65 -16.66
C GLU A 257 -9.51 29.16 -16.21
N ARG A 258 -10.57 28.36 -16.36
CA ARG A 258 -11.96 28.75 -16.04
C ARG A 258 -12.69 27.79 -15.12
N THR A 259 -12.01 26.77 -14.63
CA THR A 259 -12.61 25.77 -13.75
C THR A 259 -11.79 25.62 -12.49
N LEU A 260 -12.45 25.58 -11.37
CA LEU A 260 -11.85 25.26 -10.07
C LEU A 260 -12.83 24.36 -9.30
N LEU A 261 -12.41 23.12 -9.10
CA LEU A 261 -13.21 22.08 -8.48
C LEU A 261 -12.44 21.53 -7.28
N PHE A 262 -13.17 21.08 -6.31
CA PHE A 262 -12.64 20.62 -5.04
C PHE A 262 -13.25 19.28 -4.63
N SER A 263 -12.45 18.35 -4.14
CA SER A 263 -12.91 17.07 -3.61
C SER A 263 -12.29 16.79 -2.26
N HIS A 264 -13.08 16.30 -1.32
CA HIS A 264 -12.63 15.90 0.02
C HIS A 264 -12.43 14.40 0.18
N ASN A 265 -12.97 13.63 -0.74
CA ASN A 265 -13.08 12.19 -0.64
C ASN A 265 -12.33 11.49 -1.77
N SER A 266 -11.10 11.95 -2.03
CA SER A 266 -10.19 11.37 -3.01
C SER A 266 -10.74 11.33 -4.44
N GLY A 267 -11.60 12.29 -4.80
CA GLY A 267 -12.15 12.42 -6.15
C GLY A 267 -13.43 11.64 -6.41
N GLN A 268 -14.08 11.11 -5.38
CA GLN A 268 -15.39 10.46 -5.55
C GLN A 268 -16.49 11.47 -5.89
N LEU A 269 -16.40 12.67 -5.31
CA LEU A 269 -17.30 13.80 -5.58
C LEU A 269 -16.47 15.06 -5.74
N PHE A 270 -16.77 15.84 -6.75
CA PHE A 270 -16.20 17.16 -6.99
C PHE A 270 -17.27 18.23 -6.90
N ASP A 271 -16.96 19.28 -6.13
CA ASP A 271 -17.82 20.44 -5.96
C ASP A 271 -17.13 21.68 -6.55
N SER A 272 -17.94 22.61 -7.09
CA SER A 272 -17.45 23.90 -7.55
C SER A 272 -17.07 24.80 -6.39
N VAL A 273 -16.00 25.57 -6.55
CA VAL A 273 -15.57 26.56 -5.56
C VAL A 273 -16.31 27.87 -5.78
N TRP A 274 -16.96 28.37 -4.74
CA TRP A 274 -17.66 29.66 -4.76
C TRP A 274 -16.67 30.83 -4.79
N VAL A 275 -17.03 31.86 -5.53
CA VAL A 275 -16.18 33.06 -5.70
C VAL A 275 -16.87 34.27 -5.11
N TYR A 276 -16.18 34.96 -4.19
CA TYR A 276 -16.61 36.22 -3.62
C TYR A 276 -15.71 37.35 -4.17
N ASP A 277 -16.20 38.11 -5.13
CA ASP A 277 -15.46 39.23 -5.76
C ASP A 277 -15.75 40.57 -5.08
N GLY A 278 -16.57 40.55 -4.04
CA GLY A 278 -16.96 41.69 -3.24
C GLY A 278 -18.03 41.30 -2.21
N PRO A 279 -18.56 42.23 -1.44
CA PRO A 279 -19.53 41.91 -0.40
C PRO A 279 -20.90 41.44 -0.95
N TYR A 280 -21.18 41.76 -2.23
CA TYR A 280 -22.48 41.44 -2.85
C TYR A 280 -22.31 40.55 -4.11
N ASP A 281 -21.10 40.45 -4.66
CA ASP A 281 -20.84 39.72 -5.88
C ASP A 281 -20.39 38.29 -5.54
N ILE A 282 -21.37 37.39 -5.48
CA ILE A 282 -21.17 35.99 -5.12
C ILE A 282 -21.52 35.12 -6.33
N TYR A 283 -20.58 34.30 -6.75
CA TYR A 283 -20.74 33.40 -7.88
C TYR A 283 -20.57 31.94 -7.44
N PRO A 284 -21.41 31.00 -7.90
CA PRO A 284 -21.33 29.60 -7.51
C PRO A 284 -20.16 28.84 -8.15
N SER A 285 -19.50 29.45 -9.15
CA SER A 285 -18.32 28.88 -9.80
C SER A 285 -17.38 29.93 -10.37
N VAL A 286 -16.14 29.54 -10.62
CA VAL A 286 -15.16 30.38 -11.32
C VAL A 286 -15.62 30.72 -12.74
N PHE A 287 -16.29 29.77 -13.41
CA PHE A 287 -16.79 29.99 -14.77
C PHE A 287 -17.82 31.13 -14.83
N GLU A 288 -18.75 31.15 -13.89
CA GLU A 288 -19.79 32.19 -13.82
C GLU A 288 -19.25 33.55 -13.37
N SER A 289 -18.19 33.57 -12.56
CA SER A 289 -17.54 34.82 -12.14
C SER A 289 -16.73 35.51 -13.25
N GLY A 290 -16.48 34.83 -14.36
CA GLY A 290 -15.67 35.37 -15.46
C GLY A 290 -14.17 35.50 -15.17
N ILE A 291 -13.71 35.00 -14.03
CA ILE A 291 -12.30 35.04 -13.61
C ILE A 291 -11.49 34.06 -14.45
N THR A 292 -10.29 34.49 -14.86
CA THR A 292 -9.33 33.62 -15.54
C THR A 292 -8.15 33.30 -14.62
N ILE A 293 -8.03 32.03 -14.25
CA ILE A 293 -7.00 31.54 -13.34
C ILE A 293 -5.66 31.49 -14.07
N HIS A 294 -4.62 32.04 -13.44
CA HIS A 294 -3.24 31.92 -13.88
C HIS A 294 -2.51 30.81 -13.12
N ASN A 295 -2.59 30.80 -11.81
CA ASN A 295 -1.89 29.83 -10.96
C ASN A 295 -2.71 29.52 -9.69
N VAL A 296 -2.55 28.32 -9.16
CA VAL A 296 -3.21 27.86 -7.94
C VAL A 296 -2.15 27.28 -7.00
N ALA A 297 -2.21 27.65 -5.74
CA ALA A 297 -1.41 27.03 -4.69
C ALA A 297 -2.31 26.61 -3.53
N ALA A 298 -2.01 25.48 -2.92
CA ALA A 298 -2.71 25.00 -1.76
C ALA A 298 -1.75 24.39 -0.73
N ASN A 299 -2.15 24.49 0.52
CA ASN A 299 -1.58 23.71 1.60
C ASN A 299 -2.68 22.83 2.22
N GLU A 300 -2.47 22.32 3.42
CA GLU A 300 -3.45 21.46 4.09
C GLU A 300 -4.80 22.12 4.34
N ASN A 301 -4.86 23.45 4.51
CA ASN A 301 -6.07 24.16 4.94
C ASN A 301 -6.42 25.35 4.07
N GLU A 302 -5.52 25.78 3.21
CA GLU A 302 -5.60 27.07 2.53
C GLU A 302 -5.44 26.90 1.01
N LEU A 303 -6.17 27.71 0.30
CA LEU A 303 -6.15 27.78 -1.17
C LEU A 303 -5.89 29.23 -1.61
N ALA A 304 -4.92 29.44 -2.46
CA ALA A 304 -4.66 30.72 -3.08
C ALA A 304 -4.78 30.60 -4.60
N VAL A 305 -5.43 31.55 -5.20
CA VAL A 305 -5.65 31.63 -6.65
C VAL A 305 -5.18 32.98 -7.17
N LEU A 306 -4.22 32.95 -8.08
CA LEU A 306 -3.75 34.12 -8.80
C LEU A 306 -4.39 34.15 -10.18
N THR A 307 -5.01 35.28 -10.53
CA THR A 307 -5.67 35.46 -11.82
C THR A 307 -4.75 36.11 -12.85
N LYS A 308 -5.11 35.98 -14.12
CA LYS A 308 -4.40 36.67 -15.22
C LYS A 308 -4.54 38.21 -15.16
N ASP A 309 -5.53 38.71 -14.42
CA ASP A 309 -5.79 40.10 -14.18
C ASP A 309 -5.03 40.67 -12.95
N ASP A 310 -3.95 40.00 -12.52
CA ASP A 310 -3.11 40.38 -11.39
C ASP A 310 -3.84 40.47 -10.03
N ARG A 311 -4.90 39.66 -9.87
CA ARG A 311 -5.71 39.64 -8.63
C ARG A 311 -5.44 38.35 -7.86
N LEU A 312 -5.34 38.47 -6.54
CA LEU A 312 -5.20 37.34 -5.64
C LEU A 312 -6.51 37.08 -4.93
N TYR A 313 -6.93 35.80 -4.96
CA TYR A 313 -8.03 35.26 -4.20
C TYR A 313 -7.48 34.26 -3.18
N TYR A 314 -8.12 34.21 -2.02
CA TYR A 314 -7.77 33.29 -0.97
C TYR A 314 -9.00 32.55 -0.47
N GLY A 315 -8.86 31.27 -0.19
CA GLY A 315 -9.89 30.41 0.37
C GLY A 315 -9.37 29.51 1.47
N SER A 316 -10.25 29.18 2.38
CA SER A 316 -10.05 28.12 3.34
C SER A 316 -10.60 26.82 2.76
N LEU A 317 -9.80 25.76 2.76
CA LEU A 317 -10.22 24.44 2.35
C LEU A 317 -11.10 23.83 3.45
N GLY A 318 -12.38 24.15 3.43
CA GLY A 318 -13.39 23.57 4.31
C GLY A 318 -14.00 22.31 3.73
N VAL A 319 -14.74 21.56 4.53
CA VAL A 319 -15.34 20.28 4.15
C VAL A 319 -16.54 20.47 3.21
N LEU A 320 -17.28 21.56 3.36
CA LEU A 320 -18.38 21.92 2.47
C LEU A 320 -18.24 23.37 2.03
N SER A 321 -18.76 23.65 0.85
CA SER A 321 -18.84 25.02 0.31
C SER A 321 -17.50 25.74 0.26
N SER A 322 -16.49 25.07 -0.31
CA SER A 322 -15.20 25.72 -0.55
C SER A 322 -15.40 27.03 -1.30
N SER A 323 -14.81 28.09 -0.80
CA SER A 323 -14.97 29.44 -1.35
C SER A 323 -13.66 30.17 -1.37
N ILE A 324 -13.53 31.08 -2.31
CA ILE A 324 -12.40 32.03 -2.40
C ILE A 324 -12.92 33.47 -2.37
N ILE A 325 -12.21 34.33 -1.65
CA ILE A 325 -12.49 35.75 -1.53
C ILE A 325 -11.38 36.55 -2.14
N LYS A 326 -11.73 37.60 -2.85
CA LYS A 326 -10.79 38.55 -3.43
C LYS A 326 -10.12 39.40 -2.35
N PHE A 327 -8.80 39.51 -2.43
CA PHE A 327 -8.08 40.50 -1.61
C PHE A 327 -8.18 41.91 -2.20
N PRO A 328 -8.24 42.94 -1.36
CA PRO A 328 -8.36 44.30 -1.87
C PRO A 328 -7.09 44.77 -2.60
N ASP A 329 -7.29 45.28 -3.70
CA ASP A 329 -6.68 46.30 -4.58
C ASP A 329 -5.19 46.47 -4.72
N GLN A 330 -4.34 45.52 -4.39
CA GLN A 330 -2.95 45.59 -4.88
C GLN A 330 -2.73 44.55 -5.96
N PRO A 331 -2.43 44.96 -7.19
CA PRO A 331 -2.12 44.03 -8.24
C PRO A 331 -0.83 43.29 -7.92
N ILE A 332 -0.90 41.94 -8.02
CA ILE A 332 0.25 41.05 -7.94
C ILE A 332 0.54 40.63 -9.37
N TRP A 333 1.71 41.00 -9.86
CA TRP A 333 2.08 40.69 -11.23
C TRP A 333 2.02 39.18 -11.49
N SER A 334 1.11 38.79 -12.35
CA SER A 334 0.85 37.39 -12.67
C SER A 334 1.71 36.82 -13.78
N GLU A 335 2.26 37.68 -14.66
CA GLU A 335 3.07 37.22 -15.78
C GLU A 335 4.30 36.45 -15.29
N GLU A 336 4.40 35.18 -15.71
CA GLU A 336 5.46 34.25 -15.29
C GLU A 336 5.52 33.96 -13.78
N ALA A 337 4.51 34.34 -13.02
CA ALA A 337 4.46 34.09 -11.59
C ALA A 337 4.10 32.64 -11.26
N ALA A 338 4.80 32.07 -10.28
CA ALA A 338 4.45 30.79 -9.66
C ALA A 338 4.26 30.96 -8.16
N MET A 339 3.29 30.25 -7.61
CA MET A 339 2.93 30.33 -6.19
C MET A 339 3.19 29.02 -5.46
N VAL A 340 3.56 29.14 -4.19
CA VAL A 340 3.67 28.01 -3.26
C VAL A 340 3.45 28.47 -1.83
N PHE A 341 2.81 27.63 -1.01
CA PHE A 341 2.79 27.82 0.43
C PHE A 341 4.07 27.30 1.08
N LEU A 342 4.62 28.06 2.01
CA LEU A 342 5.70 27.63 2.88
C LEU A 342 5.14 26.87 4.09
N GLU A 343 5.98 26.12 4.79
CA GLU A 343 5.59 25.45 6.05
C GLU A 343 5.15 26.44 7.14
N THR A 344 5.67 27.66 7.07
CA THR A 344 5.25 28.77 7.95
C THR A 344 3.84 29.28 7.68
N GLY A 345 3.12 28.74 6.70
CA GLY A 345 1.80 29.23 6.26
C GLY A 345 1.85 30.50 5.39
N MET A 346 3.02 31.03 5.10
CA MET A 346 3.15 32.17 4.18
C MET A 346 3.05 31.72 2.72
N LEU A 347 2.30 32.50 1.94
CA LEU A 347 2.25 32.34 0.49
C LEU A 347 3.45 33.01 -0.15
N LYS A 348 4.23 32.26 -0.90
CA LYS A 348 5.38 32.76 -1.66
C LYS A 348 5.03 32.82 -3.14
N ILE A 349 5.25 33.98 -3.75
CA ILE A 349 5.10 34.22 -5.17
C ILE A 349 6.47 34.49 -5.75
N LEU A 350 6.85 33.76 -6.78
CA LEU A 350 8.11 33.84 -7.47
C LEU A 350 7.90 34.29 -8.92
N THR A 351 8.57 35.35 -9.33
CA THR A 351 8.52 35.84 -10.70
C THR A 351 9.95 36.07 -11.19
N PRO A 352 10.40 35.39 -12.26
CA PRO A 352 11.65 35.72 -12.89
C PRO A 352 11.49 37.05 -13.70
N LEU A 353 12.35 37.99 -13.42
CA LEU A 353 12.38 39.28 -14.13
C LEU A 353 13.60 39.35 -15.04
N PRO A 354 13.45 39.56 -16.36
CA PRO A 354 14.57 39.77 -17.24
C PRO A 354 15.18 41.14 -17.01
N ASP A 355 16.47 41.19 -16.75
CA ASP A 355 17.24 42.45 -16.85
C ASP A 355 17.58 42.70 -18.30
N THR A 356 16.92 43.69 -18.89
CA THR A 356 17.07 44.05 -20.29
C THR A 356 18.46 44.62 -20.61
N ALA A 357 19.16 45.18 -19.62
CA ALA A 357 20.47 45.77 -19.81
C ALA A 357 21.58 44.71 -19.99
N PHE A 358 21.47 43.60 -19.30
CA PHE A 358 22.48 42.53 -19.25
C PHE A 358 21.98 41.17 -19.70
N GLN A 359 20.73 41.06 -20.13
CA GLN A 359 20.05 39.79 -20.40
C GLN A 359 20.15 38.79 -19.22
N ALA A 360 20.09 39.33 -18.02
CA ALA A 360 20.11 38.57 -16.77
C ALA A 360 18.69 38.40 -16.23
N PHE A 361 18.52 37.40 -15.37
CA PHE A 361 17.26 37.21 -14.70
C PHE A 361 17.45 37.36 -13.19
N ASP A 362 16.58 38.16 -12.58
CA ASP A 362 16.41 38.24 -11.13
C ASP A 362 15.09 37.57 -10.74
N PHE A 363 15.05 36.90 -9.60
CA PHE A 363 13.79 36.43 -9.01
C PHE A 363 13.24 37.46 -8.04
N GLN A 364 12.03 37.91 -8.31
CA GLN A 364 11.26 38.70 -7.37
C GLN A 364 10.45 37.74 -6.49
N LYS A 365 10.64 37.83 -5.19
CA LYS A 365 9.86 37.08 -4.17
C LYS A 365 8.86 38.01 -3.51
N CYS A 366 7.61 37.62 -3.57
CA CYS A 366 6.53 38.22 -2.81
C CYS A 366 6.12 37.23 -1.70
N LEU A 367 6.14 37.68 -0.44
CA LEU A 367 5.68 36.95 0.71
C LEU A 367 4.38 37.57 1.21
N VAL A 368 3.31 36.81 1.22
CA VAL A 368 1.98 37.26 1.64
C VAL A 368 1.62 36.55 2.94
N ASN A 369 1.46 37.32 4.01
CA ASN A 369 0.97 36.82 5.28
C ASN A 369 -0.57 36.89 5.28
N ILE A 370 -1.21 35.77 4.99
CA ILE A 370 -2.66 35.67 4.87
C ILE A 370 -3.36 36.01 6.21
N GLN A 371 -2.84 35.54 7.31
CA GLN A 371 -3.42 35.81 8.64
C GLN A 371 -3.44 37.33 8.94
N GLU A 372 -2.34 38.02 8.70
CA GLU A 372 -2.23 39.46 8.91
C GLU A 372 -3.24 40.24 8.05
N ILE A 373 -3.50 39.74 6.84
CA ILE A 373 -4.49 40.34 5.94
C ILE A 373 -5.91 40.09 6.43
N LEU A 374 -6.22 38.86 6.84
CA LEU A 374 -7.55 38.48 7.34
C LEU A 374 -7.92 39.19 8.64
N MET A 375 -6.95 39.60 9.42
CA MET A 375 -7.16 40.40 10.64
C MET A 375 -7.44 41.86 10.31
N ASN A 376 -7.35 42.28 9.06
CA ASN A 376 -7.65 43.67 8.66
C ASN A 376 -9.18 43.95 8.78
N PRO A 377 -9.58 44.94 9.60
CA PRO A 377 -11.00 45.27 9.78
C PRO A 377 -11.71 45.79 8.54
N ASP A 378 -10.94 46.25 7.52
CA ASP A 378 -11.51 46.77 6.27
C ASP A 378 -11.99 45.65 5.34
N LEU A 379 -11.62 44.42 5.62
CA LEU A 379 -12.00 43.21 4.87
C LEU A 379 -13.33 42.69 5.39
N GLN A 380 -14.39 43.27 5.59
CA GLN A 380 -15.73 42.85 5.97
C GLN A 380 -16.00 41.32 5.97
N ILE A 381 -15.12 40.55 6.61
CA ILE A 381 -15.16 39.10 6.69
C ILE A 381 -16.07 38.69 7.85
N ALA A 382 -16.96 37.72 7.64
CA ALA A 382 -17.77 37.18 8.74
C ALA A 382 -16.85 36.59 9.83
N LYS A 383 -17.15 36.87 11.10
CA LYS A 383 -16.37 36.34 12.21
C LYS A 383 -16.47 34.83 12.28
N CYS A 384 -15.36 34.18 12.61
CA CYS A 384 -15.35 32.74 12.83
C CYS A 384 -16.37 32.32 13.86
N LYS A 385 -17.18 31.32 13.55
CA LYS A 385 -18.27 30.82 14.41
C LYS A 385 -17.79 29.86 15.49
N ILE A 386 -16.57 29.38 15.37
CA ILE A 386 -15.93 28.45 16.30
C ILE A 386 -14.97 29.21 17.18
N GLU A 387 -14.90 28.84 18.43
CA GLU A 387 -13.88 29.28 19.36
C GLU A 387 -12.77 28.22 19.53
N PHE A 388 -13.17 26.96 19.60
CA PHE A 388 -12.25 25.87 19.87
C PHE A 388 -12.70 24.56 19.16
N LEU A 389 -11.75 23.85 18.61
CA LEU A 389 -11.90 22.50 18.07
C LEU A 389 -10.63 21.72 18.39
N ASP A 390 -10.75 20.62 19.13
CA ASP A 390 -9.63 19.77 19.54
C ASP A 390 -10.02 18.29 19.59
N GLY A 391 -9.03 17.42 19.43
CA GLY A 391 -9.18 15.97 19.50
C GLY A 391 -7.86 15.28 19.76
N GLU A 392 -7.84 14.32 20.65
CA GLU A 392 -6.62 13.59 21.06
C GLU A 392 -6.03 12.70 19.96
N PHE A 393 -6.73 12.50 18.86
CA PHE A 393 -6.35 11.64 17.76
C PHE A 393 -5.49 12.34 16.69
N VAL A 394 -5.35 13.66 16.76
CA VAL A 394 -4.62 14.46 15.77
C VAL A 394 -3.14 14.08 15.74
N GLY A 395 -2.58 13.93 14.53
CA GLY A 395 -1.17 13.60 14.33
C GLY A 395 -0.77 12.16 14.67
N LYS A 396 -1.75 11.28 14.93
CA LYS A 396 -1.53 9.86 15.19
C LYS A 396 -2.01 9.04 13.99
N MET A 397 -1.43 7.86 13.82
CA MET A 397 -1.95 6.85 12.92
C MET A 397 -2.63 5.77 13.75
N HIS A 398 -3.86 5.44 13.38
CA HIS A 398 -4.63 4.37 14.01
C HIS A 398 -4.76 3.19 13.05
N THR A 399 -4.83 1.99 13.60
CA THR A 399 -5.04 0.78 12.81
C THR A 399 -6.36 0.14 13.24
N ILE A 400 -7.19 -0.20 12.26
CA ILE A 400 -8.42 -0.96 12.45
C ILE A 400 -8.23 -2.31 11.77
N ASP A 401 -8.24 -3.35 12.58
CA ASP A 401 -8.22 -4.70 12.09
C ASP A 401 -9.64 -5.25 11.92
N MET A 402 -9.74 -6.42 11.31
CA MET A 402 -11.02 -7.10 11.11
C MET A 402 -11.77 -7.24 12.44
N HIS A 403 -13.07 -6.92 12.40
CA HIS A 403 -13.97 -6.93 13.55
C HIS A 403 -13.65 -6.01 14.74
N SER A 404 -12.55 -5.27 14.67
CA SER A 404 -12.24 -4.25 15.66
C SER A 404 -13.03 -2.97 15.43
N LYS A 405 -13.23 -2.21 16.51
CA LYS A 405 -13.84 -0.88 16.50
C LYS A 405 -12.81 0.11 17.00
N LEU A 406 -12.78 1.28 16.39
CA LEU A 406 -12.00 2.42 16.86
C LEU A 406 -12.95 3.50 17.33
N GLU A 407 -12.75 3.96 18.56
CA GLU A 407 -13.52 5.03 19.17
C GLU A 407 -12.62 6.25 19.33
N LEU A 408 -13.02 7.37 18.77
CA LEU A 408 -12.32 8.64 18.83
C LEU A 408 -13.28 9.72 19.31
N SER A 409 -12.77 10.76 19.94
CA SER A 409 -13.60 11.87 20.39
C SER A 409 -12.97 13.23 20.06
N ALA A 410 -13.81 14.21 19.77
CA ALA A 410 -13.44 15.58 19.55
C ALA A 410 -14.31 16.51 20.41
N ASN A 411 -13.72 17.61 20.86
CA ASN A 411 -14.39 18.65 21.60
C ASN A 411 -14.54 19.92 20.75
N LEU A 412 -15.69 20.54 20.83
CA LEU A 412 -16.06 21.67 20.00
C LEU A 412 -16.77 22.73 20.84
N ILE A 413 -16.29 23.97 20.74
CA ILE A 413 -16.89 25.12 21.44
C ILE A 413 -17.28 26.15 20.39
N PRO A 414 -18.60 26.37 20.17
CA PRO A 414 -19.08 27.44 19.32
C PRO A 414 -19.00 28.79 20.03
N ARG A 415 -18.92 29.85 19.26
CA ARG A 415 -19.12 31.18 19.80
C ARG A 415 -20.59 31.40 20.21
N PRO A 416 -20.85 32.18 21.25
CA PRO A 416 -22.22 32.48 21.72
C PRO A 416 -23.12 32.96 20.59
N GLY A 417 -24.34 32.39 20.52
CA GLY A 417 -25.34 32.77 19.53
C GLY A 417 -25.13 32.20 18.12
N THR A 418 -24.16 31.29 17.94
CA THR A 418 -23.92 30.60 16.66
C THR A 418 -24.34 29.14 16.74
N SER A 419 -25.01 28.65 15.71
CA SER A 419 -25.26 27.22 15.52
C SER A 419 -24.15 26.62 14.65
N LEU A 420 -23.51 25.55 15.11
CA LEU A 420 -22.50 24.82 14.37
C LEU A 420 -22.99 23.44 13.99
N ILE A 421 -22.62 23.02 12.83
CA ILE A 421 -22.86 21.67 12.34
C ILE A 421 -21.47 21.01 12.15
N PRO A 422 -21.08 20.09 13.04
CA PRO A 422 -19.85 19.36 12.86
C PRO A 422 -19.96 18.41 11.66
N LEU A 423 -18.89 18.30 10.92
CA LEU A 423 -18.75 17.38 9.80
C LEU A 423 -17.65 16.38 10.08
N VAL A 424 -17.99 15.13 9.92
CA VAL A 424 -17.04 14.01 10.04
C VAL A 424 -16.99 13.28 8.72
N MET A 425 -15.81 13.16 8.18
CA MET A 425 -15.62 12.50 6.89
C MET A 425 -14.48 11.50 6.93
N VAL A 426 -14.65 10.42 6.19
CA VAL A 426 -13.60 9.47 5.86
C VAL A 426 -13.31 9.52 4.37
N SER A 427 -12.04 9.49 4.00
CA SER A 427 -11.65 9.55 2.59
C SER A 427 -12.01 8.28 1.82
N ASN A 428 -12.07 7.13 2.49
CA ASN A 428 -12.47 5.86 1.91
C ASN A 428 -13.67 5.25 2.67
N PRO A 429 -14.90 5.67 2.34
CA PRO A 429 -16.10 5.16 2.99
C PRO A 429 -16.42 3.71 2.65
N HIS A 430 -15.76 3.15 1.63
CA HIS A 430 -15.95 1.74 1.25
C HIS A 430 -15.22 0.78 2.19
N SER A 431 -14.09 1.20 2.75
CA SER A 431 -13.34 0.39 3.70
C SER A 431 -13.70 0.64 5.17
N LEU A 432 -14.20 1.85 5.47
CA LEU A 432 -14.52 2.29 6.83
C LEU A 432 -16.00 2.65 6.98
N GLY A 433 -16.70 1.95 7.85
CA GLY A 433 -18.00 2.36 8.34
C GLY A 433 -17.84 3.42 9.43
N LEU A 434 -18.55 4.55 9.28
CA LEU A 434 -18.52 5.68 10.17
C LEU A 434 -19.87 5.86 10.87
N GLN A 435 -19.83 6.04 12.20
CA GLN A 435 -20.95 6.53 13.00
C GLN A 435 -20.43 7.64 13.89
N ALA A 436 -21.15 8.73 13.98
CA ALA A 436 -20.76 9.86 14.84
C ALA A 436 -21.98 10.38 15.62
N TYR A 437 -21.76 10.72 16.88
CA TYR A 437 -22.77 11.27 17.77
C TYR A 437 -22.29 12.60 18.31
N TYR A 438 -23.12 13.60 18.20
CA TYR A 438 -22.84 14.96 18.63
C TYR A 438 -23.83 15.37 19.73
N TYR A 439 -23.30 15.76 20.87
CA TYR A 439 -24.12 16.14 22.04
C TYR A 439 -23.43 17.19 22.91
N GLU A 440 -24.24 17.86 23.70
CA GLU A 440 -23.81 18.86 24.65
C GLU A 440 -23.13 18.20 25.86
N ASN A 441 -21.92 18.65 26.17
CA ASN A 441 -21.07 18.07 27.23
C ASN A 441 -20.77 19.10 28.36
N GLY A 442 -21.69 20.01 28.63
CA GLY A 442 -21.55 21.00 29.67
C GLY A 442 -21.13 22.39 29.18
N ASN A 443 -20.66 23.20 30.09
CA ASN A 443 -20.24 24.57 29.82
C ASN A 443 -18.78 24.80 30.21
N THR A 444 -18.13 25.69 29.49
CA THR A 444 -16.82 26.20 29.84
C THR A 444 -16.91 27.14 31.06
N LEU A 445 -15.76 27.49 31.62
CA LEU A 445 -15.68 28.46 32.72
C LEU A 445 -16.28 29.83 32.36
N ASP A 446 -16.24 30.19 31.09
CA ASP A 446 -16.79 31.44 30.55
C ASP A 446 -18.29 31.34 30.22
N GLY A 447 -18.91 30.17 30.49
CA GLY A 447 -20.34 29.94 30.25
C GLY A 447 -20.71 29.54 28.84
N ASN A 448 -19.73 29.30 27.93
CA ASN A 448 -19.99 28.83 26.60
C ASN A 448 -20.34 27.33 26.62
N VAL A 449 -21.28 26.93 25.78
CA VAL A 449 -21.66 25.52 25.67
C VAL A 449 -20.53 24.73 25.00
N GLN A 450 -20.11 23.65 25.64
CA GLN A 450 -19.15 22.71 25.07
C GLN A 450 -19.89 21.51 24.53
N TYR A 451 -19.56 21.16 23.29
CA TYR A 451 -20.07 19.97 22.64
C TYR A 451 -18.98 18.90 22.52
N LYS A 452 -19.40 17.64 22.62
CA LYS A 452 -18.57 16.48 22.37
C LYS A 452 -19.07 15.72 21.16
N LEU A 453 -18.12 15.31 20.33
CA LEU A 453 -18.35 14.48 19.16
C LEU A 453 -17.67 13.14 19.39
N ASP A 454 -18.46 12.08 19.54
CA ASP A 454 -17.96 10.72 19.62
C ASP A 454 -18.04 10.05 18.25
N ILE A 455 -16.90 9.52 17.79
CA ILE A 455 -16.72 8.97 16.45
C ILE A 455 -16.39 7.50 16.57
N TYR A 456 -17.22 6.67 15.95
CA TYR A 456 -17.06 5.23 15.92
C TYR A 456 -16.73 4.77 14.51
N LEU A 457 -15.58 4.15 14.38
CA LEU A 457 -15.11 3.60 13.11
C LEU A 457 -15.03 2.09 13.21
N LYS A 458 -15.50 1.42 12.19
CA LYS A 458 -15.37 -0.03 12.03
C LYS A 458 -15.06 -0.36 10.59
N GLN A 459 -14.41 -1.48 10.38
CA GLN A 459 -14.30 -1.99 9.03
C GLN A 459 -15.69 -2.24 8.44
N GLN A 460 -15.92 -1.76 7.23
CA GLN A 460 -17.16 -2.02 6.53
C GLN A 460 -17.12 -3.39 5.90
N GLN A 461 -17.91 -4.31 6.44
CA GLN A 461 -18.11 -5.61 5.83
C GLN A 461 -19.29 -5.51 4.86
N HIS A 462 -19.06 -5.75 3.58
CA HIS A 462 -20.13 -5.93 2.64
C HIS A 462 -20.67 -7.38 2.69
N TRP A 463 -21.82 -7.51 3.27
CA TRP A 463 -22.60 -8.77 3.25
C TRP A 463 -23.38 -8.99 1.94
N GLY A 464 -23.30 -8.06 1.01
CA GLY A 464 -23.97 -8.12 -0.28
C GLY A 464 -23.13 -8.85 -1.31
N ARG A 465 -23.51 -10.07 -1.65
CA ARG A 465 -22.91 -10.95 -2.67
C ARG A 465 -22.91 -10.41 -4.10
N THR A 466 -23.28 -9.15 -4.36
CA THR A 466 -23.52 -8.62 -5.70
C THR A 466 -22.41 -7.75 -6.24
N ASP A 467 -21.39 -7.43 -5.45
CA ASP A 467 -20.29 -6.58 -5.91
C ASP A 467 -18.92 -7.24 -5.68
N PRO A 468 -18.38 -7.95 -6.70
CA PRO A 468 -17.06 -8.59 -6.62
C PRO A 468 -15.90 -7.61 -6.38
N ASP A 469 -16.11 -6.28 -6.59
CA ASP A 469 -15.07 -5.28 -6.30
C ASP A 469 -14.83 -5.07 -4.82
N PHE A 470 -15.84 -5.28 -3.99
CA PHE A 470 -15.67 -5.18 -2.54
C PHE A 470 -14.79 -6.29 -1.96
N THR A 471 -14.86 -7.48 -2.52
CA THR A 471 -13.97 -8.58 -2.10
C THR A 471 -12.52 -8.29 -2.44
N SER A 472 -12.25 -7.57 -3.54
CA SER A 472 -10.89 -7.19 -3.91
C SER A 472 -10.32 -6.06 -3.06
N SER A 473 -11.15 -5.07 -2.67
CA SER A 473 -10.70 -3.99 -1.77
C SER A 473 -10.45 -4.47 -0.34
N LEU A 474 -11.18 -5.50 0.10
CA LEU A 474 -10.94 -6.18 1.37
C LEU A 474 -9.65 -7.02 1.39
N LYS A 475 -9.13 -7.38 0.23
CA LYS A 475 -7.91 -8.21 0.13
C LYS A 475 -6.62 -7.46 0.42
N ARG A 476 -6.62 -6.13 0.52
CA ARG A 476 -5.41 -5.33 0.79
C ARG A 476 -5.66 -4.31 1.87
N ALA A 477 -4.65 -4.13 2.72
CA ALA A 477 -4.64 -3.03 3.67
C ALA A 477 -4.82 -1.71 2.93
N THR A 478 -5.78 -0.89 3.36
CA THR A 478 -6.06 0.42 2.78
C THR A 478 -5.84 1.51 3.81
N ILE A 479 -5.42 2.68 3.37
CA ILE A 479 -5.31 3.84 4.24
C ILE A 479 -6.49 4.75 3.94
N SER A 480 -7.14 5.21 4.99
CA SER A 480 -8.17 6.23 4.95
C SER A 480 -7.78 7.38 5.86
N SER A 481 -8.20 8.58 5.56
CA SER A 481 -8.11 9.70 6.49
C SER A 481 -9.47 9.98 7.10
N LEU A 482 -9.48 10.22 8.41
CA LEU A 482 -10.61 10.79 9.12
C LEU A 482 -10.38 12.29 9.23
N THR A 483 -11.36 13.09 8.84
CA THR A 483 -11.33 14.54 8.99
C THR A 483 -12.57 15.00 9.74
N VAL A 484 -12.35 15.80 10.79
CA VAL A 484 -13.40 16.48 11.54
C VAL A 484 -13.25 17.97 11.33
N ASP A 485 -14.31 18.59 10.85
CA ASP A 485 -14.36 20.04 10.63
C ASP A 485 -15.79 20.55 10.90
N VAL A 486 -16.06 21.77 10.55
CA VAL A 486 -17.38 22.40 10.71
C VAL A 486 -17.93 22.79 9.34
N ALA A 487 -19.20 22.50 9.13
CA ALA A 487 -19.92 22.96 7.96
C ALA A 487 -19.95 24.49 7.90
N ASN A 488 -19.92 25.03 6.69
CA ASN A 488 -19.96 26.47 6.45
C ASN A 488 -18.88 27.24 7.25
N LYS A 489 -17.66 26.70 7.24
CA LYS A 489 -16.51 27.33 7.87
C LYS A 489 -16.23 28.67 7.20
N GLU A 490 -16.26 29.71 7.98
CA GLU A 490 -15.94 31.06 7.49
C GLU A 490 -14.43 31.16 7.19
N ILE A 491 -14.07 31.99 6.22
CA ILE A 491 -12.66 32.23 5.84
C ILE A 491 -11.85 32.77 7.02
N SER A 492 -12.51 33.51 7.91
CA SER A 492 -11.91 34.01 9.17
C SER A 492 -11.55 32.93 10.20
N CYS A 493 -11.96 31.67 9.96
CA CYS A 493 -11.59 30.53 10.79
C CYS A 493 -10.26 29.88 10.40
N VAL A 494 -9.38 30.60 9.74
CA VAL A 494 -8.09 30.08 9.25
C VAL A 494 -7.21 29.48 10.34
N ASP A 495 -7.30 30.01 11.56
CA ASP A 495 -6.54 29.53 12.72
C ASP A 495 -7.07 28.18 13.25
N ILE A 496 -8.33 27.86 12.95
CA ILE A 496 -8.95 26.61 13.37
C ILE A 496 -8.77 25.59 12.26
N LYS A 497 -7.75 24.77 12.44
CA LYS A 497 -7.43 23.71 11.50
C LYS A 497 -8.42 22.55 11.63
N PRO A 498 -8.82 21.90 10.55
CA PRO A 498 -9.56 20.66 10.64
C PRO A 498 -8.73 19.61 11.39
N LEU A 499 -9.39 18.85 12.25
CA LEU A 499 -8.75 17.72 12.89
C LEU A 499 -8.64 16.57 11.88
N SER A 500 -7.47 16.03 11.70
CA SER A 500 -7.31 14.88 10.81
C SER A 500 -6.34 13.85 11.35
N THR A 501 -6.62 12.61 11.03
CA THR A 501 -5.78 11.47 11.36
C THR A 501 -5.82 10.45 10.25
N LEU A 502 -4.78 9.62 10.15
CA LEU A 502 -4.73 8.50 9.24
C LEU A 502 -5.22 7.24 9.93
N ILE A 503 -5.99 6.46 9.21
CA ILE A 503 -6.53 5.18 9.67
C ILE A 503 -6.13 4.12 8.67
N SER A 504 -5.28 3.22 9.10
CA SER A 504 -4.92 2.03 8.35
C SER A 504 -5.95 0.94 8.62
N VAL A 505 -6.71 0.55 7.61
CA VAL A 505 -7.55 -0.64 7.67
C VAL A 505 -6.69 -1.81 7.25
N GLY A 506 -6.31 -2.62 8.19
CA GLY A 506 -5.37 -3.69 7.93
C GLY A 506 -4.96 -4.44 9.18
N CYS A 507 -3.86 -5.17 9.08
CA CYS A 507 -3.30 -5.92 10.17
C CYS A 507 -2.57 -5.05 11.18
N ASP A 508 -2.79 -5.33 12.46
CA ASP A 508 -1.91 -4.89 13.52
C ASP A 508 -0.61 -5.70 13.47
N LEU A 509 0.54 -5.00 13.44
CA LEU A 509 1.87 -5.62 13.36
C LEU A 509 2.20 -6.51 14.56
N ASP A 510 1.53 -6.28 15.69
CA ASP A 510 1.72 -7.08 16.91
C ASP A 510 0.90 -8.39 16.90
N LYS A 511 0.10 -8.63 15.87
CA LYS A 511 -0.64 -9.89 15.73
C LYS A 511 0.27 -11.00 15.25
N LYS A 512 0.24 -12.11 15.99
CA LYS A 512 0.99 -13.34 15.69
C LYS A 512 0.13 -14.57 15.95
N ILE A 513 0.43 -15.64 15.25
CA ILE A 513 -0.16 -16.95 15.54
C ILE A 513 0.84 -17.83 16.28
N VAL A 514 0.35 -18.61 17.20
CA VAL A 514 1.11 -19.59 17.98
C VAL A 514 0.41 -20.93 17.89
N VAL A 515 1.16 -21.98 17.58
CA VAL A 515 0.64 -23.35 17.63
C VAL A 515 0.76 -23.87 19.05
N GLN A 516 -0.37 -24.28 19.62
CA GLN A 516 -0.42 -24.80 20.98
C GLN A 516 0.39 -26.10 21.10
N ASN A 517 1.33 -26.13 22.02
CA ASN A 517 2.20 -27.27 22.28
C ASN A 517 2.08 -27.74 23.73
N LYS A 518 1.01 -28.51 24.06
CA LYS A 518 0.73 -28.94 25.42
C LYS A 518 1.67 -30.06 25.91
N ILE A 519 2.03 -30.95 25.02
CA ILE A 519 2.87 -32.10 25.33
C ILE A 519 4.03 -32.14 24.37
N THR A 520 5.25 -31.97 24.88
CA THR A 520 6.46 -31.96 24.09
C THR A 520 7.23 -33.28 24.20
N ALA A 521 8.03 -33.58 23.18
CA ALA A 521 8.94 -34.72 23.18
C ALA A 521 9.97 -34.65 24.32
N CYS A 522 10.40 -33.44 24.69
CA CYS A 522 11.32 -33.20 25.80
C CYS A 522 10.64 -33.46 27.16
N ALA A 523 9.42 -32.98 27.36
CA ALA A 523 8.69 -33.22 28.62
C ALA A 523 8.45 -34.69 28.91
N LYS A 524 8.43 -35.52 27.86
CA LYS A 524 8.26 -36.99 27.98
C LYS A 524 9.62 -37.73 27.95
N GLY A 525 10.74 -37.02 27.90
CA GLY A 525 12.08 -37.63 27.89
C GLY A 525 12.41 -38.42 26.61
N ILE A 526 11.67 -38.18 25.52
CA ILE A 526 11.93 -38.83 24.22
C ILE A 526 13.08 -38.14 23.51
N LEU A 527 13.15 -36.82 23.59
CA LEU A 527 14.25 -36.00 23.10
C LEU A 527 14.87 -35.23 24.27
N ASP A 528 16.20 -35.18 24.29
CA ASP A 528 16.93 -34.42 25.30
C ASP A 528 17.00 -32.94 24.86
N PRO A 529 16.48 -31.99 25.66
CA PRO A 529 16.51 -30.57 25.34
C PRO A 529 17.92 -30.01 25.23
N VAL A 530 18.91 -30.55 25.99
CA VAL A 530 20.30 -30.12 25.92
C VAL A 530 20.90 -30.52 24.56
N ALA A 531 20.67 -31.77 24.18
CA ALA A 531 21.12 -32.27 22.87
C ALA A 531 20.49 -31.50 21.70
N LEU A 532 19.21 -31.10 21.82
CA LEU A 532 18.52 -30.29 20.79
C LEU A 532 19.08 -28.87 20.69
N GLN A 533 19.60 -28.30 21.78
CA GLN A 533 20.26 -26.98 21.80
C GLN A 533 21.66 -27.00 21.21
N ASP A 534 22.35 -28.13 21.30
CA ASP A 534 23.74 -28.28 20.90
C ASP A 534 23.85 -28.80 19.46
N ASN A 535 23.41 -27.98 18.50
CA ASN A 535 23.58 -28.22 17.07
C ASN A 535 23.04 -29.60 16.58
N TYR A 536 21.84 -29.96 17.07
CA TYR A 536 21.19 -31.23 16.74
C TYR A 536 20.94 -31.39 15.25
N THR A 537 21.34 -32.54 14.69
CA THR A 537 21.11 -32.88 13.28
C THR A 537 20.42 -34.24 13.16
N TYR A 538 19.53 -34.35 12.21
CA TYR A 538 18.88 -35.59 11.84
C TYR A 538 18.89 -35.81 10.35
N ILE A 539 18.76 -37.06 9.93
CA ILE A 539 18.82 -37.45 8.54
C ILE A 539 17.44 -37.83 8.04
N ILE A 540 17.06 -37.28 6.92
CA ILE A 540 15.85 -37.64 6.17
C ILE A 540 16.27 -38.52 5.00
N GLU A 541 15.76 -39.75 4.95
CA GLU A 541 16.04 -40.68 3.89
C GLU A 541 15.51 -40.16 2.54
N LYS A 542 16.30 -40.32 1.48
CA LYS A 542 15.96 -39.89 0.10
C LYS A 542 14.61 -40.40 -0.42
N GLU A 543 14.12 -41.51 0.13
CA GLU A 543 12.88 -42.15 -0.30
C GLU A 543 11.62 -41.51 0.33
N SER A 544 11.81 -40.64 1.33
CA SER A 544 10.73 -40.06 2.14
C SER A 544 10.52 -38.56 1.93
N TYR A 545 11.30 -37.90 1.08
CA TYR A 545 11.12 -36.50 0.81
C TYR A 545 11.28 -36.12 -0.67
N ASP A 546 10.61 -35.05 -1.08
CA ASP A 546 10.67 -34.45 -2.40
C ASP A 546 11.16 -32.99 -2.26
N PRO A 547 12.42 -32.69 -2.58
CA PRO A 547 13.03 -31.38 -2.31
C PRO A 547 12.44 -30.26 -3.16
N LYS A 548 11.70 -30.57 -4.22
CA LYS A 548 11.09 -29.61 -5.14
C LYS A 548 9.56 -29.62 -5.14
N PHE A 549 8.94 -30.46 -4.32
CA PHE A 549 7.47 -30.65 -4.28
C PHE A 549 6.85 -30.95 -5.66
N GLN A 550 7.62 -31.58 -6.55
CA GLN A 550 7.23 -31.86 -7.94
C GLN A 550 6.89 -33.33 -8.21
N GLY A 551 6.84 -34.15 -7.15
CA GLY A 551 6.65 -35.60 -7.27
C GLY A 551 7.91 -36.35 -7.70
N GLN A 552 9.10 -35.74 -7.58
CA GLN A 552 10.40 -36.34 -7.88
C GLN A 552 11.08 -36.77 -6.58
N LYS A 553 11.42 -38.06 -6.49
CA LYS A 553 12.17 -38.58 -5.34
C LYS A 553 13.58 -37.98 -5.29
N ALA A 554 14.06 -37.71 -4.09
CA ALA A 554 15.42 -37.22 -3.88
C ALA A 554 16.46 -38.27 -4.26
N THR A 555 17.65 -37.80 -4.66
CA THR A 555 18.78 -38.66 -5.06
C THR A 555 19.72 -38.96 -3.90
N LYS A 556 19.72 -38.14 -2.85
CA LYS A 556 20.59 -38.25 -1.67
C LYS A 556 19.78 -38.05 -0.39
N ASP A 557 20.26 -38.58 0.70
CA ASP A 557 19.70 -38.33 2.02
C ASP A 557 19.93 -36.86 2.41
N LEU A 558 18.95 -36.26 3.09
CA LEU A 558 19.02 -34.87 3.54
C LEU A 558 19.46 -34.83 5.00
N VAL A 559 20.49 -34.05 5.29
CA VAL A 559 20.93 -33.73 6.67
C VAL A 559 20.27 -32.41 7.05
N VAL A 560 19.44 -32.42 8.08
CA VAL A 560 18.72 -31.26 8.58
C VAL A 560 19.31 -30.83 9.91
N HIS A 561 19.64 -29.54 10.02
CA HIS A 561 20.01 -28.92 11.29
C HIS A 561 18.77 -28.40 12.00
N TYR A 562 18.55 -28.83 13.22
CA TYR A 562 17.40 -28.42 14.01
C TYR A 562 17.65 -27.06 14.69
N SER A 563 16.86 -26.06 14.34
CA SER A 563 16.95 -24.72 14.94
C SER A 563 16.14 -24.65 16.24
N TYR A 564 16.75 -25.04 17.36
CA TYR A 564 16.07 -25.03 18.66
C TYR A 564 15.64 -23.63 19.11
N GLN A 565 16.42 -22.58 18.78
CA GLN A 565 16.08 -21.21 19.15
C GLN A 565 14.76 -20.74 18.50
N GLN A 566 14.47 -21.21 17.30
CA GLN A 566 13.28 -20.85 16.54
C GLN A 566 12.10 -21.80 16.83
N LEU A 567 12.37 -23.10 16.91
CA LEU A 567 11.34 -24.13 16.93
C LEU A 567 11.02 -24.63 18.36
N GLY A 568 11.92 -24.40 19.31
CA GLY A 568 11.78 -24.92 20.66
C GLY A 568 11.79 -26.45 20.70
N CYS A 569 11.09 -27.02 21.67
CA CYS A 569 10.94 -28.46 21.78
C CYS A 569 9.76 -28.97 20.93
N PRO A 570 9.95 -30.01 20.08
CA PRO A 570 8.89 -30.55 19.23
C PRO A 570 7.67 -31.03 20.03
N GLY A 571 6.49 -30.75 19.50
CA GLY A 571 5.25 -31.33 19.99
C GLY A 571 5.21 -32.84 19.80
N LEU A 572 4.62 -33.58 20.73
CA LEU A 572 4.59 -35.04 20.70
C LEU A 572 3.27 -35.54 20.12
N ILE A 573 3.32 -36.29 19.01
CA ILE A 573 2.14 -36.83 18.32
C ILE A 573 2.29 -38.34 18.15
N TYR A 574 1.20 -39.06 18.39
CA TYR A 574 1.15 -40.51 18.14
C TYR A 574 0.78 -40.78 16.68
N TYR A 575 1.54 -41.63 15.98
CA TYR A 575 1.44 -41.82 14.52
C TYR A 575 0.06 -42.25 14.01
N ASP A 576 -0.64 -43.08 14.78
CA ASP A 576 -1.93 -43.70 14.38
C ASP A 576 -3.16 -42.82 14.73
N THR A 577 -2.92 -41.60 15.16
CA THR A 577 -4.01 -40.68 15.53
C THR A 577 -4.10 -39.53 14.52
N PRO A 578 -5.25 -39.32 13.84
CA PRO A 578 -5.45 -38.15 13.02
C PRO A 578 -5.24 -36.90 13.85
N TRP A 579 -4.41 -35.99 13.38
CA TRP A 579 -3.99 -34.82 14.12
C TRP A 579 -4.15 -33.53 13.34
N LYS A 580 -4.54 -32.46 14.00
CA LYS A 580 -4.48 -31.09 13.50
C LYS A 580 -3.93 -30.17 14.56
N PRO A 581 -3.14 -29.15 14.19
CA PRO A 581 -2.66 -28.16 15.14
C PRO A 581 -3.81 -27.34 15.72
N VAL A 582 -3.70 -26.97 16.97
CA VAL A 582 -4.53 -25.94 17.59
C VAL A 582 -3.78 -24.62 17.46
N VAL A 583 -4.35 -23.69 16.73
CA VAL A 583 -3.75 -22.40 16.42
C VAL A 583 -4.39 -21.32 17.28
N GLU A 584 -3.57 -20.54 17.93
CA GLU A 584 -3.96 -19.43 18.79
C GLU A 584 -3.57 -18.11 18.12
N LEU A 585 -4.46 -17.13 18.16
CA LEU A 585 -4.19 -15.76 17.76
C LEU A 585 -3.79 -14.95 18.98
N TRP A 586 -2.65 -14.27 18.91
CA TRP A 586 -2.10 -13.43 19.96
C TRP A 586 -1.86 -12.02 19.45
N GLN A 587 -2.11 -11.04 20.30
CA GLN A 587 -1.72 -9.64 20.06
C GLN A 587 -0.69 -9.24 21.11
N GLY A 588 0.56 -9.07 20.68
CA GLY A 588 1.67 -8.97 21.61
C GLY A 588 1.78 -10.24 22.47
N ASP A 589 1.57 -10.10 23.78
CA ASP A 589 1.58 -11.20 24.75
C ASP A 589 0.17 -11.55 25.28
N ILE A 590 -0.89 -11.00 24.67
CA ILE A 590 -2.27 -11.23 25.09
C ILE A 590 -2.92 -12.21 24.12
N PHE A 591 -3.43 -13.34 24.67
CA PHE A 591 -4.24 -14.29 23.93
C PHE A 591 -5.56 -13.62 23.50
N GLN A 592 -5.93 -13.78 22.23
CA GLN A 592 -7.17 -13.24 21.68
C GLN A 592 -8.22 -14.35 21.50
N GLU A 593 -7.93 -15.31 20.65
CA GLU A 593 -8.88 -16.37 20.31
C GLU A 593 -8.20 -17.59 19.72
N LEU A 594 -8.95 -18.69 19.62
CA LEU A 594 -8.56 -19.86 18.83
C LEU A 594 -8.94 -19.63 17.38
N VAL A 595 -7.99 -19.89 16.47
CA VAL A 595 -8.23 -19.73 15.03
C VAL A 595 -9.02 -20.92 14.51
N GLU A 596 -10.29 -20.68 14.15
CA GLU A 596 -11.16 -21.66 13.52
C GLU A 596 -11.26 -21.51 11.99
N ALA A 597 -10.44 -20.65 11.42
CA ALA A 597 -10.40 -20.33 10.00
C ALA A 597 -9.63 -21.37 9.17
N GLU A 598 -9.75 -21.29 7.84
CA GLU A 598 -9.00 -22.14 6.91
C GLU A 598 -7.50 -21.78 6.92
N TYR A 599 -6.66 -22.79 7.04
CA TYR A 599 -5.20 -22.65 6.99
C TYR A 599 -4.56 -23.81 6.25
N VAL A 600 -3.34 -23.59 5.78
CA VAL A 600 -2.54 -24.57 5.07
C VAL A 600 -1.29 -24.93 5.85
N LEU A 601 -0.85 -26.16 5.72
CA LEU A 601 0.39 -26.67 6.27
C LEU A 601 1.31 -27.12 5.15
N LEU A 602 2.58 -26.75 5.23
CA LEU A 602 3.64 -27.22 4.34
C LEU A 602 4.77 -27.76 5.19
N GLU A 603 5.18 -29.00 4.96
CA GLU A 603 6.38 -29.53 5.58
C GLU A 603 7.61 -28.94 4.88
N VAL A 604 8.46 -28.24 5.63
CA VAL A 604 9.54 -27.38 5.10
C VAL A 604 10.61 -28.16 4.35
N ASN A 605 10.89 -29.39 4.78
CA ASN A 605 11.92 -30.25 4.18
C ASN A 605 11.38 -31.10 3.00
N GLY A 606 10.08 -30.97 2.70
CA GLY A 606 9.44 -31.75 1.63
C GLY A 606 9.12 -33.20 1.98
N LEU A 607 9.02 -33.55 3.26
CA LEU A 607 8.55 -34.87 3.67
C LEU A 607 7.15 -35.13 3.15
N PHE A 608 6.93 -36.29 2.55
CA PHE A 608 5.62 -36.74 2.07
C PHE A 608 5.09 -37.98 2.82
N THR A 609 5.66 -38.29 3.97
CA THR A 609 5.27 -39.41 4.84
C THR A 609 4.06 -39.07 5.74
N TYR A 610 3.24 -38.17 5.26
CA TYR A 610 1.94 -37.85 5.84
C TYR A 610 0.92 -37.60 4.73
N THR A 611 -0.36 -37.68 5.06
CA THR A 611 -1.47 -37.42 4.14
C THR A 611 -2.60 -36.70 4.83
N TYR A 612 -3.54 -36.18 4.07
CA TYR A 612 -4.75 -35.57 4.62
C TYR A 612 -5.86 -36.64 4.77
N ALA A 613 -6.64 -36.52 5.82
CA ALA A 613 -7.70 -37.50 6.14
C ALA A 613 -8.82 -37.47 5.10
N LEU A 614 -9.26 -36.28 4.67
CA LEU A 614 -10.39 -36.10 3.78
C LEU A 614 -9.98 -35.95 2.31
N THR A 615 -10.87 -36.39 1.43
CA THR A 615 -10.87 -36.07 0.01
C THR A 615 -11.71 -34.83 -0.26
N ALA A 616 -11.62 -34.26 -1.46
CA ALA A 616 -12.42 -33.10 -1.87
C ALA A 616 -13.94 -33.37 -1.78
N ALA A 617 -14.37 -34.57 -2.13
CA ALA A 617 -15.78 -34.98 -1.99
C ALA A 617 -16.22 -35.07 -0.52
N GLU A 618 -15.41 -35.68 0.33
CA GLU A 618 -15.68 -35.80 1.77
C GLU A 618 -15.65 -34.48 2.50
N ALA A 619 -14.87 -33.52 2.00
CA ALA A 619 -14.82 -32.14 2.45
C ALA A 619 -16.00 -31.30 1.92
N HIS A 620 -16.89 -31.87 1.11
CA HIS A 620 -18.03 -31.17 0.48
C HIS A 620 -17.63 -29.99 -0.42
N CYS A 621 -16.49 -30.07 -1.10
CA CYS A 621 -16.08 -29.07 -2.06
C CYS A 621 -17.06 -28.94 -3.23
N ARG A 622 -17.42 -27.72 -3.60
CA ARG A 622 -18.24 -27.40 -4.78
C ARG A 622 -17.40 -27.23 -6.04
N SER A 623 -16.18 -26.75 -5.88
CA SER A 623 -15.21 -26.52 -6.92
C SER A 623 -13.92 -27.30 -6.65
N GLN A 624 -13.04 -27.35 -7.65
CA GLN A 624 -11.76 -28.04 -7.51
C GLN A 624 -10.88 -27.33 -6.48
N PRO A 625 -10.47 -27.99 -5.39
CA PRO A 625 -9.59 -27.37 -4.40
C PRO A 625 -8.18 -27.18 -4.98
N GLN A 626 -7.52 -26.13 -4.56
CA GLN A 626 -6.10 -25.89 -4.81
C GLN A 626 -5.25 -26.87 -4.00
N ASN A 627 -4.05 -27.17 -4.48
CA ASN A 627 -3.08 -27.99 -3.76
C ASN A 627 -1.65 -27.42 -3.89
N TRP A 628 -0.76 -27.79 -2.96
CA TRP A 628 0.61 -27.32 -2.93
C TRP A 628 1.38 -27.61 -4.23
N SER A 629 1.14 -28.73 -4.84
CA SER A 629 1.85 -29.11 -6.08
C SER A 629 1.47 -28.21 -7.25
N THR A 630 0.27 -27.68 -7.30
CA THR A 630 -0.13 -26.70 -8.33
C THR A 630 0.46 -25.31 -8.03
N VAL A 631 0.36 -24.85 -6.78
CA VAL A 631 0.90 -23.56 -6.36
C VAL A 631 2.42 -23.47 -6.57
N MET A 632 3.15 -24.55 -6.26
CA MET A 632 4.61 -24.58 -6.44
C MET A 632 5.08 -24.69 -7.90
N LYS A 633 4.24 -25.19 -8.80
CA LYS A 633 4.58 -25.33 -10.23
C LYS A 633 4.39 -24.05 -11.03
N ASP A 634 3.62 -23.13 -10.52
CA ASP A 634 3.35 -21.88 -11.21
C ASP A 634 4.52 -20.92 -11.04
N SER A 635 5.35 -20.80 -12.08
CA SER A 635 6.57 -20.00 -12.06
C SER A 635 6.34 -18.48 -11.97
N GLY A 636 5.10 -18.04 -12.10
CA GLY A 636 4.69 -16.63 -11.99
C GLY A 636 4.00 -16.29 -10.69
N ALA A 637 3.66 -17.26 -9.86
CA ALA A 637 2.91 -17.10 -8.62
C ALA A 637 3.84 -17.05 -7.40
N PRO A 638 3.39 -16.47 -6.28
CA PRO A 638 4.08 -16.57 -5.02
C PRO A 638 4.19 -18.06 -4.60
N PHE A 639 5.36 -18.45 -4.11
CA PHE A 639 5.66 -19.84 -3.68
C PHE A 639 4.87 -20.32 -2.46
N SER A 640 4.01 -19.50 -1.91
CA SER A 640 3.14 -19.81 -0.78
C SER A 640 1.72 -19.37 -1.07
N TRP A 641 0.75 -20.09 -0.53
CA TRP A 641 -0.61 -19.58 -0.49
C TRP A 641 -0.66 -18.37 0.43
N ASN A 642 -1.24 -17.33 -0.11
CA ASN A 642 -1.60 -16.16 0.66
C ASN A 642 -3.06 -15.81 0.36
N ARG A 643 -3.57 -14.82 1.06
CA ARG A 643 -4.92 -14.30 0.89
C ARG A 643 -5.29 -13.95 -0.56
N GLU A 644 -4.30 -13.54 -1.36
CA GLU A 644 -4.54 -13.04 -2.73
C GLU A 644 -4.73 -14.17 -3.74
N ASN A 645 -4.07 -15.30 -3.51
CA ASN A 645 -4.09 -16.41 -4.44
C ASN A 645 -4.94 -17.61 -3.98
N TYR A 646 -5.43 -17.59 -2.74
CA TYR A 646 -6.29 -18.65 -2.21
C TYR A 646 -7.76 -18.41 -2.56
N VAL A 647 -8.39 -19.46 -3.09
CA VAL A 647 -9.83 -19.52 -3.34
C VAL A 647 -10.37 -20.77 -2.69
N SER A 648 -11.32 -20.61 -1.76
CA SER A 648 -11.96 -21.76 -1.08
C SER A 648 -12.78 -22.58 -2.07
N CYS A 649 -12.68 -23.91 -1.97
CA CYS A 649 -13.53 -24.80 -2.77
C CYS A 649 -15.01 -24.75 -2.35
N HIS A 650 -15.34 -24.12 -1.25
CA HIS A 650 -16.69 -23.88 -0.75
C HIS A 650 -17.29 -22.56 -1.22
N ASP A 651 -16.47 -21.71 -1.82
CA ASP A 651 -16.91 -20.41 -2.32
C ASP A 651 -17.94 -20.60 -3.45
N PRO A 652 -19.17 -20.07 -3.29
CA PRO A 652 -20.20 -20.17 -4.31
C PRO A 652 -19.87 -19.41 -5.62
N GLU A 653 -18.95 -18.46 -5.56
CA GLU A 653 -18.52 -17.68 -6.73
C GLU A 653 -17.41 -18.38 -7.53
N ASN A 654 -16.79 -19.40 -6.97
CA ASN A 654 -15.81 -20.21 -7.67
C ASN A 654 -16.51 -21.10 -8.71
N THR A 655 -16.37 -20.74 -9.97
CA THR A 655 -16.99 -21.44 -11.09
C THR A 655 -16.22 -22.67 -11.58
N ALA A 656 -15.04 -22.91 -11.05
CA ALA A 656 -14.22 -24.06 -11.45
C ALA A 656 -14.91 -25.39 -11.01
N PRO A 657 -15.29 -26.28 -11.93
CA PRO A 657 -16.03 -27.49 -11.55
C PRO A 657 -15.15 -28.48 -10.78
N LEU A 658 -15.76 -29.27 -9.91
CA LEU A 658 -15.08 -30.36 -9.21
C LEU A 658 -14.82 -31.55 -10.19
N GLN A 659 -13.66 -31.53 -10.84
CA GLN A 659 -13.29 -32.57 -11.81
C GLN A 659 -12.74 -33.84 -11.14
N TRP A 660 -12.05 -33.68 -10.02
CA TRP A 660 -11.33 -34.74 -9.32
C TRP A 660 -11.81 -34.88 -7.86
N PRO A 661 -12.94 -35.56 -7.60
CA PRO A 661 -13.51 -35.62 -6.28
C PRO A 661 -12.65 -36.41 -5.26
N ASN A 662 -11.83 -37.34 -5.72
CA ASN A 662 -10.99 -38.21 -4.88
C ASN A 662 -9.61 -37.58 -4.53
N VAL A 663 -9.33 -36.37 -4.97
CA VAL A 663 -8.10 -35.65 -4.60
C VAL A 663 -8.10 -35.35 -3.10
N LYS A 664 -6.95 -35.51 -2.45
CA LYS A 664 -6.80 -35.16 -1.03
C LYS A 664 -6.99 -33.68 -0.80
N TYR A 665 -7.83 -33.36 0.15
CA TYR A 665 -8.13 -31.99 0.54
C TYR A 665 -7.05 -31.49 1.50
N GLN A 666 -6.23 -30.51 1.04
CA GLN A 666 -5.02 -30.09 1.76
C GLN A 666 -5.23 -28.94 2.75
N ILE A 667 -6.45 -28.45 2.87
CA ILE A 667 -6.77 -27.32 3.73
C ILE A 667 -7.33 -27.85 5.06
N LEU A 668 -6.88 -27.22 6.13
CA LEU A 668 -7.28 -27.57 7.51
C LEU A 668 -8.05 -26.39 8.13
N GLY A 669 -8.77 -26.67 9.20
CA GLY A 669 -9.59 -25.65 9.86
C GLY A 669 -10.88 -25.33 9.10
N GLY A 670 -11.47 -24.17 9.40
CA GLY A 670 -12.73 -23.73 8.80
C GLY A 670 -13.89 -24.68 9.07
N GLN A 671 -14.73 -24.90 8.07
CA GLN A 671 -15.93 -25.73 8.17
C GLN A 671 -15.65 -27.23 8.15
N THR A 672 -14.42 -27.65 7.85
CA THR A 672 -14.08 -29.07 7.69
C THR A 672 -13.40 -29.65 8.91
N LYS A 673 -13.63 -30.97 9.13
CA LYS A 673 -12.93 -31.73 10.16
C LYS A 673 -11.68 -32.44 9.62
N ASN A 674 -11.03 -31.83 8.62
CA ASN A 674 -9.83 -32.40 8.05
C ASN A 674 -8.68 -32.46 9.06
N ALA A 675 -7.82 -33.48 8.93
CA ALA A 675 -6.68 -33.71 9.80
C ALA A 675 -5.54 -34.35 9.02
N LEU A 676 -4.34 -34.34 9.59
CA LEU A 676 -3.18 -35.05 9.06
C LEU A 676 -3.17 -36.49 9.62
N ALA A 677 -2.81 -37.44 8.77
CA ALA A 677 -2.50 -38.82 9.13
C ALA A 677 -1.04 -39.09 8.74
N PHE A 678 -0.28 -39.68 9.65
CA PHE A 678 1.13 -39.99 9.47
C PHE A 678 1.34 -41.43 9.09
N ASP A 679 2.35 -41.70 8.29
CA ASP A 679 2.79 -43.05 7.96
C ASP A 679 3.44 -43.74 9.20
N GLN A 680 3.65 -45.05 9.11
CA GLN A 680 4.30 -45.80 10.18
C GLN A 680 5.80 -45.52 10.30
N ARG A 681 6.13 -44.24 10.51
CA ARG A 681 7.51 -43.77 10.73
C ARG A 681 7.60 -42.79 11.89
N ASN A 682 8.61 -42.98 12.72
CA ASN A 682 8.92 -42.02 13.77
C ASN A 682 9.87 -40.97 13.19
N GLY A 683 9.67 -39.70 13.53
CA GLY A 683 10.57 -38.62 13.08
C GLY A 683 10.13 -37.23 13.46
N ILE A 684 11.00 -36.28 13.21
CA ILE A 684 10.72 -34.84 13.35
C ILE A 684 10.13 -34.32 12.05
N TYR A 685 9.02 -33.61 12.14
CA TYR A 685 8.42 -32.86 11.05
C TYR A 685 8.44 -31.37 11.41
N THR A 686 8.87 -30.56 10.47
CA THR A 686 8.84 -29.11 10.61
C THR A 686 7.81 -28.55 9.66
N PHE A 687 6.75 -27.99 10.20
CA PHE A 687 5.65 -27.43 9.42
C PHE A 687 5.69 -25.89 9.40
N PHE A 688 5.50 -25.35 8.22
CA PHE A 688 5.10 -23.97 8.01
C PHE A 688 3.57 -23.93 7.95
N ILE A 689 2.96 -23.06 8.75
CA ILE A 689 1.52 -22.83 8.76
C ILE A 689 1.22 -21.42 8.28
N SER A 690 0.24 -21.29 7.41
CA SER A 690 -0.26 -20.00 6.94
C SER A 690 -1.78 -19.97 6.97
N ILE A 691 -2.35 -18.93 7.59
CA ILE A 691 -3.80 -18.69 7.58
C ILE A 691 -4.17 -18.09 6.23
N VAL A 692 -5.03 -18.79 5.49
CA VAL A 692 -5.46 -18.38 4.14
C VAL A 692 -6.89 -17.85 4.09
N ASP A 693 -7.65 -18.00 5.17
CA ASP A 693 -9.02 -17.52 5.24
C ASP A 693 -9.08 -16.01 5.12
N PRO A 694 -9.88 -15.44 4.19
CA PRO A 694 -10.06 -14.01 4.01
C PRO A 694 -10.41 -13.24 5.29
N TYR A 695 -11.04 -13.89 6.26
CA TYR A 695 -11.41 -13.30 7.55
C TYR A 695 -10.21 -12.80 8.36
N TYR A 696 -9.10 -13.58 8.39
CA TYR A 696 -7.89 -13.26 9.14
C TYR A 696 -6.81 -12.61 8.28
N SER A 697 -7.02 -12.45 7.02
CA SER A 697 -5.97 -12.32 6.03
C SER A 697 -5.47 -10.91 5.74
N TYR A 698 -5.77 -9.92 6.58
CA TYR A 698 -5.00 -8.67 6.53
C TYR A 698 -3.58 -8.84 7.07
N CYS A 699 -3.38 -9.86 7.92
CA CYS A 699 -2.09 -10.19 8.46
C CYS A 699 -1.48 -11.36 7.69
N HIS A 700 -0.19 -11.32 7.41
CA HIS A 700 0.56 -12.52 7.10
C HIS A 700 0.71 -13.33 8.38
N LEU A 701 -0.36 -14.05 8.74
CA LEU A 701 -0.38 -14.91 9.93
C LEU A 701 0.26 -16.24 9.60
N GLU A 702 1.57 -16.27 9.78
CA GLU A 702 2.43 -17.39 9.44
C GLU A 702 3.33 -17.73 10.63
N THR A 703 3.62 -19.00 10.82
CA THR A 703 4.64 -19.44 11.78
C THR A 703 5.19 -20.80 11.39
N VAL A 704 6.36 -21.13 11.93
CA VAL A 704 7.01 -22.42 11.76
C VAL A 704 7.04 -23.12 13.12
N PHE A 705 6.70 -24.38 13.13
CA PHE A 705 6.72 -25.19 14.36
C PHE A 705 7.16 -26.62 14.04
N SER A 706 7.56 -27.36 15.07
CA SER A 706 8.00 -28.73 14.91
C SER A 706 7.18 -29.70 15.76
N ILE A 707 7.00 -30.90 15.24
CA ILE A 707 6.41 -32.03 15.97
C ILE A 707 7.29 -33.26 15.83
N TYR A 708 7.22 -34.12 16.84
CA TYR A 708 7.83 -35.45 16.82
C TYR A 708 6.76 -36.50 16.79
N VAL A 709 6.72 -37.26 15.72
CA VAL A 709 5.78 -38.41 15.57
C VAL A 709 6.44 -39.64 16.14
N HIS A 710 5.73 -40.32 17.05
CA HIS A 710 6.23 -41.49 17.75
C HIS A 710 5.24 -42.65 17.75
N GLY A 711 5.71 -43.82 18.18
CA GLY A 711 4.88 -45.01 18.37
C GLY A 711 4.81 -45.93 17.16
N ALA A 712 5.42 -45.56 16.04
CA ALA A 712 5.52 -46.47 14.91
C ALA A 712 6.56 -47.55 15.20
N TYR A 713 6.19 -48.79 14.99
CA TYR A 713 7.14 -49.89 15.05
C TYR A 713 8.03 -49.81 13.79
N PRO A 714 9.36 -49.97 13.92
CA PRO A 714 10.22 -50.06 12.77
C PRO A 714 9.78 -51.26 11.94
N GLN A 715 9.31 -51.00 10.73
CA GLN A 715 9.07 -52.10 9.78
C GLN A 715 10.41 -52.78 9.54
N PRO A 716 10.50 -54.12 9.74
CA PRO A 716 11.72 -54.79 9.37
C PRO A 716 11.95 -54.55 7.89
N MET A 717 13.12 -54.02 7.55
CA MET A 717 13.55 -53.81 6.16
C MET A 717 13.75 -55.18 5.46
N VAL A 718 12.72 -55.96 5.39
CA VAL A 718 12.70 -57.13 4.55
C VAL A 718 12.22 -56.65 3.18
N ASN A 719 13.16 -56.45 2.28
CA ASN A 719 12.81 -56.24 0.90
C ASN A 719 11.83 -57.30 0.47
N GLN A 720 10.57 -56.93 0.24
CA GLN A 720 9.49 -57.86 -0.11
C GLN A 720 9.90 -58.80 -1.27
N GLU A 721 10.67 -58.24 -2.23
CA GLU A 721 11.23 -59.00 -3.35
C GLU A 721 12.24 -60.09 -2.89
N MET A 722 13.14 -59.73 -1.94
CA MET A 722 14.08 -60.70 -1.35
C MET A 722 13.39 -61.76 -0.49
N GLY A 723 12.33 -61.36 0.19
CA GLY A 723 11.48 -62.30 0.97
C GLY A 723 10.80 -63.31 0.03
N VAL A 724 10.20 -62.89 -1.05
CA VAL A 724 9.55 -63.75 -2.04
C VAL A 724 10.58 -64.66 -2.72
N VAL A 725 11.73 -64.12 -3.11
CA VAL A 725 12.84 -64.91 -3.69
C VAL A 725 13.34 -65.95 -2.65
N GLY A 726 13.51 -65.55 -1.38
CA GLY A 726 13.90 -66.48 -0.32
C GLY A 726 12.92 -67.63 -0.11
N ILE A 727 11.62 -67.35 -0.12
CA ILE A 727 10.55 -68.36 -0.01
C ILE A 727 10.57 -69.26 -1.23
N MET A 728 10.69 -68.71 -2.44
CA MET A 728 10.77 -69.53 -3.67
C MET A 728 11.98 -70.45 -3.68
N VAL A 729 13.17 -69.97 -3.28
CA VAL A 729 14.37 -70.78 -3.13
C VAL A 729 14.21 -71.83 -2.07
N ALA A 730 13.58 -71.53 -0.93
CA ALA A 730 13.29 -72.51 0.11
C ALA A 730 12.34 -73.64 -0.37
N ILE A 731 11.29 -73.29 -1.12
CA ILE A 731 10.38 -74.23 -1.72
C ILE A 731 11.10 -75.14 -2.71
N LEU A 732 11.89 -74.57 -3.61
CA LEU A 732 12.69 -75.30 -4.58
C LEU A 732 13.70 -76.26 -3.91
N LEU A 733 14.33 -75.81 -2.83
CA LEU A 733 15.23 -76.59 -2.01
C LEU A 733 14.50 -77.74 -1.31
N CYS A 734 13.31 -77.51 -0.78
CA CYS A 734 12.47 -78.56 -0.20
C CYS A 734 12.07 -79.61 -1.23
N VAL A 735 11.58 -79.17 -2.40
CA VAL A 735 11.21 -80.11 -3.50
C VAL A 735 12.46 -80.89 -3.96
N TRP A 736 13.60 -80.26 -4.10
CA TRP A 736 14.85 -80.92 -4.48
C TRP A 736 15.31 -81.91 -3.40
N LEU A 737 15.22 -81.58 -2.15
CA LEU A 737 15.52 -82.47 -1.03
C LEU A 737 14.55 -83.66 -0.99
N ILE A 738 13.23 -83.46 -1.16
CA ILE A 738 12.24 -84.54 -1.24
C ILE A 738 12.55 -85.49 -2.38
N TYR A 739 13.06 -85.00 -3.51
CA TYR A 739 13.44 -85.83 -4.66
C TYR A 739 14.79 -86.52 -4.45
N ILE A 740 15.78 -85.88 -3.91
CA ILE A 740 17.13 -86.42 -3.77
C ILE A 740 17.30 -87.37 -2.59
N ILE A 741 16.66 -87.04 -1.44
CA ILE A 741 16.81 -87.86 -0.23
C ILE A 741 16.37 -89.34 -0.43
N PRO A 742 15.23 -89.65 -1.06
CA PRO A 742 14.89 -91.00 -1.39
C PRO A 742 15.90 -91.69 -2.33
N LYS A 743 16.32 -90.95 -3.37
CA LYS A 743 17.26 -91.40 -4.38
C LYS A 743 18.66 -91.64 -3.81
N MET A 744 19.13 -90.84 -2.90
CA MET A 744 20.36 -91.06 -2.13
C MET A 744 20.29 -92.29 -1.23
N PHE A 745 19.15 -92.55 -0.65
CA PHE A 745 18.97 -93.74 0.21
C PHE A 745 18.86 -95.05 -0.58
N GLU A 746 18.67 -95.01 -1.84
CA GLU A 746 18.75 -96.12 -2.78
C GLU A 746 20.20 -96.53 -3.14
N THR A 747 21.15 -95.63 -2.93
CA THR A 747 22.58 -95.89 -3.16
C THR A 747 23.23 -96.60 -1.98
N GLU A 748 24.24 -97.48 -2.19
CA GLU A 748 24.93 -98.18 -1.11
C GLU A 748 25.54 -97.22 -0.04
N LYS A 749 25.96 -96.07 -0.39
CA LYS A 749 26.47 -95.05 0.54
C LYS A 749 25.34 -94.44 1.38
N GLY A 750 24.17 -94.24 0.80
CA GLY A 750 22.99 -93.74 1.48
C GLY A 750 22.39 -94.71 2.49
N GLN A 751 22.46 -96.05 2.17
CA GLN A 751 22.03 -97.06 3.14
C GLN A 751 22.96 -97.11 4.38
N ARG A 752 24.25 -96.80 4.24
CA ARG A 752 25.18 -96.66 5.41
C ARG A 752 24.81 -95.44 6.25
N ILE A 753 24.44 -94.30 5.66
CA ILE A 753 24.01 -93.11 6.36
C ILE A 753 22.69 -93.36 7.10
N LYS A 754 21.74 -94.07 6.48
CA LYS A 754 20.46 -94.46 7.12
C LYS A 754 20.66 -95.38 8.32
N ARG A 755 21.61 -96.30 8.27
CA ARG A 755 21.98 -97.19 9.38
C ARG A 755 22.72 -96.37 10.48
N PHE A 756 23.49 -95.36 10.10
CA PHE A 756 24.17 -94.49 11.07
C PHE A 756 23.20 -93.48 11.74
N GLY A 757 22.30 -92.90 10.99
CA GLY A 757 21.23 -92.08 11.51
C GLY A 757 20.24 -92.79 12.44
N ALA A 758 19.86 -94.06 12.10
CA ALA A 758 19.04 -94.89 12.98
C ALA A 758 19.74 -95.26 14.28
N LYS A 759 21.13 -95.41 14.25
CA LYS A 759 21.92 -95.57 15.43
C LYS A 759 22.04 -94.30 16.30
N LEU A 760 22.09 -93.16 15.70
CA LEU A 760 22.11 -91.82 16.42
C LEU A 760 20.72 -91.55 17.04
N CYS A 761 19.65 -91.72 16.28
CA CYS A 761 18.30 -91.53 16.76
C CYS A 761 17.94 -92.47 17.94
N GLY A 762 18.41 -93.76 17.85
CA GLY A 762 18.30 -94.70 18.99
C GLY A 762 19.12 -94.34 20.21
N ARG A 763 20.19 -93.51 20.06
CA ARG A 763 20.95 -92.92 21.18
C ARG A 763 20.25 -91.73 21.77
N CYS A 764 19.68 -90.82 20.92
CA CYS A 764 18.90 -89.63 21.40
C CYS A 764 17.60 -90.04 22.16
N THR A 765 16.91 -91.10 21.74
CA THR A 765 15.74 -91.59 22.47
C THR A 765 16.05 -92.27 23.80
N ARG A 766 17.35 -92.69 24.05
CA ARG A 766 17.79 -93.14 25.38
C ARG A 766 18.25 -91.96 26.29
N LEU A 767 18.55 -90.77 25.73
CA LEU A 767 18.93 -89.58 26.52
C LEU A 767 17.73 -88.69 26.89
N CYS A 768 16.60 -88.86 26.24
CA CYS A 768 15.34 -88.15 26.64
C CYS A 768 14.41 -88.99 27.55
N ARG A 769 14.94 -90.04 28.19
CA ARG A 769 14.25 -90.87 29.21
C ARG A 769 15.02 -90.88 30.55
N CYS A 770 15.51 -89.74 30.92
CA CYS A 770 15.95 -89.46 32.30
C CYS A 770 15.33 -88.15 32.75
#